data_81f23ef9b42bca9a3b5dcee35c4ce8a3
#
_entry.id   81f23ef9b42bca9a3b5dcee35c4ce8a3
#
_cell.length_a   1.000
_cell.length_b   1.000
_cell.length_c   1.000
_cell.angle_alpha   90.00
_cell.angle_beta   90.00
_cell.angle_gamma   90.00
#
_symmetry.space_group_name_H-M   'P 1'
#
loop_
_entity.id
_entity.type
_entity.pdbx_description
1 polymer ?
#
loop_
_entity_poly.entity_id
_entity_poly.type
_entity_poly.pdbx_seq_one_letter_code
_entity_poly.pdbx_strand_id
1 'polypeptide(L)'
;MDMFSKLTNLFQQALETREPSVNLLDSFVEHWKGITNYYIETTDETRPVKQTDIPWRLKQMLDILVYEEGQQGPEETGPCMEYLLQHKLLETLCTLGKAQYPPGMNHQVLVFFSKILVQIQKPMLHIINVYRPVQKLVRLCGLLGSQTEKEEVHFLFVICTRVKQDPYVLNYILEVLPSSYPAAPSFACTPTQHSPTGSSSVIFPANTGLIHVLVHLSKSQVSSAATTHSKPTYLSVFNPNKCRVARKACESLLLLASLPEEEAAECLAESTPLCQLLVERLCELYSQLPAMLDPTEIHSFPQINWRCVWWPCKIQCPGWFFRWFSKILATKLAKEIHNNWLIGVLQPELLQLSEMGVLVNTALLCCMVRNVQSPALVEELVLFLLGRDTQSELCLDTETHVLRYHLIEHCDHISDEISITTLRLFEELLKKPYRDTLFNLALRNLENRCYVTHTPGGVEDNRHFTDPDHDGENDELEEDPFFTEDEFNSSEEQLLSRSQLTREPRCSGQTQAVEIVNSFLCLVPQEAKTSQHVQGAGYDTYVHDANKQFKECTALTQAWDWSEVLKPTESAISSSDFFEGHFLKILFDRIGRILEQPYELNLQVTSVLSRLALFPHPQLHEYLLDPYISLVPGARSLFSVLIRVIGELMQRIQLIPNFTEKLVHVRRQLMGLDGETGVDHVTLLQGVIVLEEFCKELAAIAFVKLPSIDDSSNCAPFFLQN
;
A
#
# COMPACT_ATOMS: atom_id res chain seq x y z
N MET A 1 32.55 -24.74 12.88
CA MET A 1 32.03 -24.90 14.25
C MET A 1 33.01 -25.54 15.25
N ASP A 2 34.14 -26.06 14.77
CA ASP A 2 35.06 -26.84 15.63
C ASP A 2 36.12 -26.05 16.41
N MET A 3 36.36 -24.79 16.05
CA MET A 3 37.43 -24.01 16.73
C MET A 3 36.92 -23.29 17.99
N PHE A 4 35.66 -22.91 18.02
CA PHE A 4 35.05 -22.27 19.21
C PHE A 4 34.79 -23.28 20.34
N SER A 5 34.32 -24.49 20.03
CA SER A 5 34.13 -25.54 21.06
C SER A 5 35.46 -26.03 21.62
N LYS A 6 36.53 -26.06 20.84
CA LYS A 6 37.87 -26.39 21.35
C LYS A 6 38.46 -25.32 22.25
N LEU A 7 38.21 -24.04 21.92
CA LEU A 7 38.59 -22.91 22.79
C LEU A 7 37.79 -22.89 24.10
N THR A 8 36.48 -23.15 24.03
CA THR A 8 35.65 -23.25 25.23
C THR A 8 36.07 -24.42 26.11
N ASN A 9 36.38 -25.59 25.55
CA ASN A 9 36.86 -26.73 26.28
C ASN A 9 38.27 -26.52 26.84
N LEU A 10 39.17 -25.82 26.12
CA LEU A 10 40.50 -25.47 26.67
C LEU A 10 40.41 -24.44 27.79
N PHE A 11 39.46 -23.50 27.75
CA PHE A 11 39.18 -22.56 28.82
C PHE A 11 38.57 -23.25 30.04
N GLN A 12 37.62 -24.18 29.83
CA GLN A 12 37.06 -24.99 30.89
C GLN A 12 38.08 -25.89 31.53
N GLN A 13 38.94 -26.54 30.76
CA GLN A 13 40.03 -27.39 31.27
C GLN A 13 41.12 -26.58 31.99
N ALA A 14 41.38 -25.33 31.60
CA ALA A 14 42.32 -24.45 32.32
C ALA A 14 41.71 -23.89 33.60
N LEU A 15 40.38 -23.78 33.71
CA LEU A 15 39.65 -23.40 34.94
C LEU A 15 39.53 -24.55 35.90
N GLU A 16 39.40 -25.81 35.43
CA GLU A 16 39.27 -27.00 36.29
C GLU A 16 40.60 -27.46 36.93
N THR A 17 41.77 -26.98 36.43
CA THR A 17 43.09 -27.36 36.99
C THR A 17 43.68 -26.34 37.97
N ARG A 18 42.95 -25.28 38.33
CA ARG A 18 43.38 -24.29 39.34
C ARG A 18 42.35 -24.15 40.44
N GLU A 19 42.44 -24.95 41.50
CA GLU A 19 42.07 -24.47 42.81
C GLU A 19 43.18 -23.50 43.29
N PRO A 20 42.87 -22.25 43.55
CA PRO A 20 41.95 -21.74 44.57
C PRO A 20 40.79 -20.91 43.97
N SER A 21 39.68 -20.82 44.66
CA SER A 21 38.53 -19.95 44.32
C SER A 21 38.99 -18.52 44.09
N VAL A 22 39.30 -18.18 42.83
CA VAL A 22 39.50 -16.78 42.42
C VAL A 22 38.17 -16.09 42.69
N ASN A 23 38.13 -15.22 43.70
CA ASN A 23 36.95 -14.43 43.97
C ASN A 23 36.67 -13.58 42.71
N LEU A 24 35.62 -13.93 41.97
CA LEU A 24 35.23 -13.24 40.72
C LEU A 24 35.09 -11.73 40.95
N LEU A 25 34.60 -11.35 42.11
CA LEU A 25 34.48 -9.96 42.51
C LEU A 25 35.84 -9.27 42.60
N ASP A 26 36.82 -9.89 43.21
CA ASP A 26 38.17 -9.31 43.33
C ASP A 26 38.80 -9.10 41.95
N SER A 27 38.65 -10.06 41.06
CA SER A 27 39.12 -9.94 39.69
C SER A 27 38.41 -8.82 38.92
N PHE A 28 37.09 -8.71 39.08
CA PHE A 28 36.28 -7.66 38.48
C PHE A 28 36.71 -6.27 38.98
N VAL A 29 36.90 -6.11 40.26
CA VAL A 29 37.37 -4.88 40.91
C VAL A 29 38.79 -4.52 40.49
N GLU A 30 39.67 -5.50 40.32
CA GLU A 30 41.05 -5.30 39.83
C GLU A 30 41.05 -4.75 38.38
N HIS A 31 40.21 -5.31 37.51
CA HIS A 31 40.08 -4.77 36.15
C HIS A 31 39.55 -3.33 36.18
N TRP A 32 38.55 -3.01 37.00
CA TRP A 32 38.07 -1.66 37.14
C TRP A 32 39.12 -0.69 37.68
N LYS A 33 39.83 -1.07 38.74
CA LYS A 33 40.96 -0.29 39.30
C LYS A 33 42.04 -0.05 38.22
N GLY A 34 42.37 -1.04 37.42
CA GLY A 34 43.30 -0.87 36.33
C GLY A 34 42.85 0.14 35.28
N ILE A 35 41.55 0.23 34.99
CA ILE A 35 41.01 1.28 34.13
C ILE A 35 41.13 2.67 34.80
N THR A 36 40.79 2.80 36.08
CA THR A 36 40.85 4.09 36.78
C THR A 36 42.29 4.55 37.01
N ASN A 37 43.22 3.64 37.32
CA ASN A 37 44.63 3.94 37.47
C ASN A 37 45.27 4.50 36.21
N TYR A 38 44.81 4.05 35.00
CA TYR A 38 45.28 4.64 33.74
C TYR A 38 45.10 6.17 33.74
N TYR A 39 43.99 6.69 34.26
CA TYR A 39 43.72 8.15 34.30
C TYR A 39 44.52 8.90 35.35
N ILE A 40 45.05 8.18 36.35
CA ILE A 40 45.88 8.75 37.40
C ILE A 40 47.35 8.77 36.98
N GLU A 41 47.81 7.72 36.31
CA GLU A 41 49.22 7.50 35.99
C GLU A 41 49.66 8.05 34.63
N THR A 42 48.71 8.22 33.69
CA THR A 42 49.04 8.58 32.30
C THR A 42 49.20 10.10 32.16
N THR A 43 50.34 10.51 31.60
CA THR A 43 50.65 11.91 31.23
C THR A 43 50.52 12.15 29.72
N ASP A 44 50.37 11.10 28.91
CA ASP A 44 50.21 11.19 27.45
C ASP A 44 48.77 11.23 27.02
N GLU A 45 48.27 12.45 26.74
CA GLU A 45 46.88 12.70 26.32
C GLU A 45 46.58 12.25 24.86
N THR A 46 47.60 11.99 24.07
CA THR A 46 47.47 11.72 22.63
C THR A 46 47.34 10.25 22.27
N ARG A 47 47.64 9.35 23.23
CA ARG A 47 47.62 7.89 23.00
C ARG A 47 46.23 7.37 22.75
N PRO A 48 45.94 6.75 21.56
CA PRO A 48 44.60 6.20 21.29
C PRO A 48 44.23 5.07 22.27
N VAL A 49 42.95 5.00 22.65
CA VAL A 49 42.44 3.97 23.59
C VAL A 49 42.77 2.54 23.14
N LYS A 50 42.83 2.26 21.86
CA LYS A 50 43.19 0.94 21.31
C LYS A 50 44.57 0.48 21.64
N GLN A 51 45.49 1.37 22.02
CA GLN A 51 46.87 1.09 22.42
C GLN A 51 47.02 1.00 23.95
N THR A 52 45.94 1.10 24.69
CA THR A 52 45.85 0.97 26.14
C THR A 52 45.28 -0.39 26.51
N ASP A 53 45.33 -0.73 27.82
CA ASP A 53 44.73 -1.95 28.38
C ASP A 53 43.21 -1.81 28.54
N ILE A 54 42.64 -0.59 28.39
CA ILE A 54 41.22 -0.32 28.67
C ILE A 54 40.28 -1.24 27.89
N PRO A 55 40.44 -1.43 26.55
CA PRO A 55 39.54 -2.32 25.80
C PRO A 55 39.58 -3.76 26.26
N TRP A 56 40.74 -4.26 26.62
CA TRP A 56 40.92 -5.61 27.14
C TRP A 56 40.28 -5.75 28.53
N ARG A 57 40.51 -4.79 29.44
CA ARG A 57 39.93 -4.80 30.77
C ARG A 57 38.39 -4.72 30.74
N LEU A 58 37.81 -3.86 29.89
CA LEU A 58 36.37 -3.79 29.69
C LEU A 58 35.80 -5.11 29.18
N LYS A 59 36.54 -5.80 28.28
CA LYS A 59 36.13 -7.12 27.81
C LYS A 59 36.14 -8.15 28.93
N GLN A 60 37.20 -8.20 29.77
CA GLN A 60 37.28 -9.12 30.91
C GLN A 60 36.15 -8.87 31.91
N MET A 61 35.85 -7.60 32.22
CA MET A 61 34.72 -7.26 33.11
C MET A 61 33.40 -7.78 32.54
N LEU A 62 33.18 -7.67 31.23
CA LEU A 62 31.97 -8.19 30.61
C LEU A 62 31.91 -9.72 30.64
N ASP A 63 33.01 -10.39 30.34
CA ASP A 63 33.11 -11.86 30.36
C ASP A 63 32.83 -12.39 31.78
N ILE A 64 33.32 -11.70 32.85
CA ILE A 64 33.03 -12.04 34.26
C ILE A 64 31.54 -11.87 34.54
N LEU A 65 30.90 -10.76 34.15
CA LEU A 65 29.48 -10.53 34.40
C LEU A 65 28.60 -11.58 33.71
N VAL A 66 28.91 -11.96 32.49
CA VAL A 66 28.18 -12.99 31.74
C VAL A 66 28.36 -14.37 32.39
N TYR A 67 29.56 -14.68 32.83
CA TYR A 67 29.84 -15.92 33.54
C TYR A 67 29.09 -15.98 34.89
N GLU A 68 29.11 -14.88 35.65
CA GLU A 68 28.39 -14.75 36.93
C GLU A 68 26.87 -14.95 36.74
N GLU A 69 26.29 -14.30 35.72
CA GLU A 69 24.87 -14.47 35.42
C GLU A 69 24.49 -15.93 35.10
N GLY A 70 25.36 -16.64 34.35
CA GLY A 70 25.16 -18.06 34.04
C GLY A 70 25.22 -19.03 35.21
N GLN A 71 25.78 -18.59 36.37
CA GLN A 71 25.89 -19.40 37.61
C GLN A 71 24.74 -19.12 38.59
N GLN A 72 23.90 -18.14 38.34
CA GLN A 72 22.87 -17.66 39.27
C GLN A 72 21.47 -18.01 38.87
N GLY A 73 20.57 -18.05 39.83
CA GLY A 73 19.14 -18.15 39.62
C GLY A 73 18.56 -16.92 38.93
N PRO A 74 17.35 -17.02 38.35
CA PRO A 74 16.75 -15.96 37.56
C PRO A 74 16.53 -14.63 38.32
N GLU A 75 16.36 -14.68 39.65
CA GLU A 75 16.10 -13.49 40.49
C GLU A 75 17.31 -13.04 41.32
N GLU A 76 18.41 -13.78 41.33
CA GLU A 76 19.58 -13.46 42.12
C GLU A 76 20.53 -12.52 41.38
N THR A 77 20.92 -11.41 42.03
CA THR A 77 21.92 -10.49 41.47
C THR A 77 23.30 -10.86 42.01
N GLY A 78 24.27 -11.05 41.13
CA GLY A 78 25.61 -11.41 41.55
C GLY A 78 26.43 -10.27 42.12
N PRO A 79 27.45 -10.57 42.92
CA PRO A 79 28.29 -9.57 43.60
C PRO A 79 29.02 -8.64 42.61
N CYS A 80 29.42 -9.11 41.40
CA CYS A 80 30.05 -8.25 40.42
C CYS A 80 29.03 -7.29 39.78
N MET A 81 27.82 -7.76 39.52
CA MET A 81 26.73 -6.93 39.01
C MET A 81 26.30 -5.91 40.09
N GLU A 82 26.17 -6.32 41.35
CA GLU A 82 25.90 -5.40 42.45
C GLU A 82 26.98 -4.32 42.57
N TYR A 83 28.24 -4.68 42.49
CA TYR A 83 29.36 -3.74 42.52
C TYR A 83 29.28 -2.74 41.35
N LEU A 84 28.98 -3.20 40.12
CA LEU A 84 28.80 -2.36 38.96
C LEU A 84 27.72 -1.30 39.19
N LEU A 85 26.59 -1.71 39.78
CA LEU A 85 25.43 -0.85 40.02
C LEU A 85 25.65 0.11 41.17
N GLN A 86 26.12 -0.39 42.35
CA GLN A 86 26.31 0.40 43.54
C GLN A 86 27.39 1.48 43.38
N HIS A 87 28.47 1.14 42.72
CA HIS A 87 29.58 2.09 42.46
C HIS A 87 29.39 2.92 41.21
N LYS A 88 28.22 2.84 40.54
CA LYS A 88 27.84 3.65 39.33
C LYS A 88 28.88 3.62 38.20
N LEU A 89 29.47 2.41 37.97
CA LEU A 89 30.52 2.25 36.96
C LEU A 89 30.03 2.67 35.55
N LEU A 90 28.78 2.38 35.22
CA LEU A 90 28.19 2.75 33.95
C LEU A 90 28.11 4.28 33.74
N GLU A 91 27.81 5.03 34.82
CA GLU A 91 27.77 6.50 34.76
C GLU A 91 29.17 7.07 34.59
N THR A 92 30.17 6.51 35.27
CA THR A 92 31.58 6.87 35.14
C THR A 92 32.04 6.63 33.68
N LEU A 93 31.73 5.47 33.11
CA LEU A 93 32.05 5.14 31.69
C LEU A 93 31.42 6.13 30.71
N CYS A 94 30.16 6.52 30.92
CA CYS A 94 29.53 7.58 30.10
C CYS A 94 30.28 8.91 30.19
N THR A 95 30.77 9.28 31.38
CA THR A 95 31.53 10.51 31.56
C THR A 95 32.87 10.45 30.83
N LEU A 96 33.56 9.31 30.87
CA LEU A 96 34.80 9.08 30.14
C LEU A 96 34.57 9.08 28.61
N GLY A 97 33.48 8.47 28.16
CA GLY A 97 33.07 8.51 26.74
C GLY A 97 32.80 9.93 26.25
N LYS A 98 32.09 10.73 27.06
CA LYS A 98 31.83 12.15 26.76
C LYS A 98 33.12 12.98 26.68
N ALA A 99 34.06 12.73 27.57
CA ALA A 99 35.32 13.41 27.60
C ALA A 99 36.23 13.08 26.40
N GLN A 100 35.97 11.97 25.67
CA GLN A 100 36.77 11.48 24.56
C GLN A 100 38.26 11.25 24.95
N TYR A 101 38.52 11.01 26.20
CA TYR A 101 39.86 10.79 26.72
C TYR A 101 39.99 9.40 27.34
N PRO A 102 40.96 8.58 26.91
CA PRO A 102 41.84 8.80 25.74
C PRO A 102 41.09 8.79 24.41
N PRO A 103 41.68 9.29 23.31
CA PRO A 103 41.02 9.37 21.99
C PRO A 103 40.41 8.03 21.58
N GLY A 104 39.11 8.04 21.20
CA GLY A 104 38.34 6.84 20.85
C GLY A 104 37.66 6.13 22.04
N MET A 105 37.66 6.74 23.23
CA MET A 105 36.97 6.18 24.41
C MET A 105 35.47 6.03 24.20
N ASN A 106 34.81 6.99 23.52
CA ASN A 106 33.39 6.89 23.21
C ASN A 106 33.04 5.60 22.44
N HIS A 107 33.88 5.22 21.46
CA HIS A 107 33.74 3.95 20.75
C HIS A 107 33.73 2.75 21.71
N GLN A 108 34.68 2.70 22.65
CA GLN A 108 34.78 1.56 23.61
C GLN A 108 33.57 1.54 24.54
N VAL A 109 33.08 2.68 24.99
CA VAL A 109 31.89 2.80 25.84
C VAL A 109 30.66 2.31 25.08
N LEU A 110 30.43 2.75 23.85
CA LEU A 110 29.31 2.27 23.02
C LEU A 110 29.33 0.77 22.80
N VAL A 111 30.53 0.22 22.51
CA VAL A 111 30.69 -1.23 22.33
C VAL A 111 30.41 -1.98 23.63
N PHE A 112 30.90 -1.50 24.77
CA PHE A 112 30.66 -2.12 26.07
C PHE A 112 29.17 -2.12 26.44
N PHE A 113 28.48 -0.96 26.32
CA PHE A 113 27.04 -0.86 26.58
C PHE A 113 26.21 -1.74 25.63
N SER A 114 26.55 -1.75 24.36
CA SER A 114 25.86 -2.63 23.38
C SER A 114 25.99 -4.09 23.78
N LYS A 115 27.20 -4.52 24.18
CA LYS A 115 27.45 -5.91 24.54
C LYS A 115 26.81 -6.31 25.88
N ILE A 116 26.89 -5.47 26.91
CA ILE A 116 26.24 -5.75 28.20
C ILE A 116 24.72 -5.89 28.01
N LEU A 117 24.11 -4.99 27.24
CA LEU A 117 22.68 -5.06 26.96
C LEU A 117 22.28 -6.27 26.09
N VAL A 118 23.18 -6.84 25.27
CA VAL A 118 22.89 -8.03 24.45
C VAL A 118 23.13 -9.32 25.23
N GLN A 119 24.22 -9.39 26.00
CA GLN A 119 24.68 -10.63 26.61
C GLN A 119 24.02 -10.91 27.97
N ILE A 120 23.76 -9.89 28.77
CA ILE A 120 23.01 -10.03 30.02
C ILE A 120 21.53 -10.19 29.70
N GLN A 121 20.95 -11.31 30.11
CA GLN A 121 19.54 -11.62 29.84
C GLN A 121 18.58 -11.01 30.87
N LYS A 122 19.06 -10.76 32.09
CA LYS A 122 18.24 -10.15 33.14
C LYS A 122 17.77 -8.75 32.79
N PRO A 123 16.54 -8.36 33.16
CA PRO A 123 15.99 -7.03 32.88
C PRO A 123 16.76 -5.97 33.68
N MET A 124 17.66 -5.24 33.00
CA MET A 124 18.49 -4.20 33.63
C MET A 124 17.98 -2.78 33.42
N LEU A 125 17.22 -2.55 32.36
CA LEU A 125 16.84 -1.19 31.94
C LEU A 125 15.78 -0.52 32.83
N HIS A 126 15.23 -1.22 33.81
CA HIS A 126 14.39 -0.64 34.90
C HIS A 126 15.22 0.00 36.02
N ILE A 127 16.50 -0.37 36.10
CA ILE A 127 17.38 0.05 37.20
C ILE A 127 17.91 1.46 36.89
N ILE A 128 17.74 2.39 37.86
CA ILE A 128 18.11 3.80 37.71
C ILE A 128 19.59 3.99 37.32
N ASN A 129 20.48 3.14 37.90
CA ASN A 129 21.92 3.17 37.64
C ASN A 129 22.29 2.56 36.28
N VAL A 130 21.31 2.07 35.48
CA VAL A 130 21.45 1.60 34.11
C VAL A 130 20.75 2.52 33.13
N TYR A 131 19.44 2.81 33.31
CA TYR A 131 18.71 3.60 32.32
C TYR A 131 19.20 5.05 32.24
N ARG A 132 19.60 5.71 33.35
CA ARG A 132 20.14 7.08 33.28
C ARG A 132 21.46 7.19 32.51
N PRO A 133 22.47 6.33 32.72
CA PRO A 133 23.63 6.26 31.82
C PRO A 133 23.26 6.02 30.36
N VAL A 134 22.31 5.11 30.07
CA VAL A 134 21.83 4.84 28.71
C VAL A 134 21.21 6.09 28.10
N GLN A 135 20.34 6.83 28.79
CA GLN A 135 19.78 8.10 28.34
C GLN A 135 20.86 9.13 28.03
N LYS A 136 21.87 9.26 28.92
CA LYS A 136 23.02 10.17 28.70
C LYS A 136 23.78 9.78 27.42
N LEU A 137 23.99 8.49 27.21
CA LEU A 137 24.72 8.00 26.04
C LEU A 137 23.92 8.17 24.75
N VAL A 138 22.59 7.99 24.77
CA VAL A 138 21.68 8.28 23.64
C VAL A 138 21.81 9.75 23.22
N ARG A 139 21.86 10.68 24.17
CA ARG A 139 22.04 12.13 23.88
C ARG A 139 23.41 12.48 23.31
N LEU A 140 24.41 11.60 23.47
CA LEU A 140 25.74 11.78 22.85
C LEU A 140 25.83 11.20 21.43
N CYS A 141 24.84 10.43 21.01
CA CYS A 141 24.76 9.88 19.67
C CYS A 141 24.20 10.91 18.67
N GLY A 142 24.52 10.74 17.39
CA GLY A 142 23.98 11.57 16.30
C GLY A 142 24.62 12.95 16.16
N LEU A 143 25.76 13.19 16.78
CA LEU A 143 26.51 14.44 16.60
C LEU A 143 27.10 14.50 15.19
N LEU A 144 26.94 15.66 14.53
CA LEU A 144 27.48 15.90 13.19
C LEU A 144 28.97 15.62 13.11
N GLY A 145 29.39 14.77 12.18
CA GLY A 145 30.81 14.44 11.99
C GLY A 145 31.35 13.37 12.94
N SER A 146 30.48 12.67 13.68
CA SER A 146 30.89 11.57 14.54
C SER A 146 31.61 10.46 13.75
N GLN A 147 32.75 10.01 14.25
CA GLN A 147 33.47 8.86 13.68
C GLN A 147 32.90 7.53 14.16
N THR A 148 31.92 7.57 15.08
CA THR A 148 31.33 6.39 15.76
C THR A 148 29.89 6.12 15.34
N GLU A 149 29.40 6.66 14.20
CA GLU A 149 28.02 6.48 13.72
C GLU A 149 27.58 4.99 13.64
N LYS A 150 28.51 4.08 13.33
CA LYS A 150 28.20 2.63 13.25
C LYS A 150 27.90 2.03 14.61
N GLU A 151 28.72 2.38 15.59
CA GLU A 151 28.59 1.91 16.95
C GLU A 151 27.39 2.58 17.63
N GLU A 152 27.15 3.85 17.36
CA GLU A 152 25.99 4.60 17.81
C GLU A 152 24.69 3.94 17.34
N VAL A 153 24.55 3.72 16.02
CA VAL A 153 23.34 3.08 15.48
C VAL A 153 23.17 1.63 15.94
N HIS A 154 24.28 0.92 16.19
CA HIS A 154 24.22 -0.43 16.77
C HIS A 154 23.73 -0.41 18.19
N PHE A 155 24.23 0.52 19.01
CA PHE A 155 23.78 0.73 20.39
C PHE A 155 22.29 1.08 20.45
N LEU A 156 21.83 2.02 19.63
CA LEU A 156 20.41 2.40 19.54
C LEU A 156 19.52 1.23 19.09
N PHE A 157 19.99 0.43 18.13
CA PHE A 157 19.29 -0.77 17.69
C PHE A 157 19.13 -1.80 18.81
N VAL A 158 20.18 -1.99 19.63
CA VAL A 158 20.11 -2.89 20.80
C VAL A 158 19.08 -2.38 21.81
N ILE A 159 19.05 -1.07 22.08
CA ILE A 159 18.02 -0.48 22.96
C ILE A 159 16.62 -0.77 22.40
N CYS A 160 16.37 -0.49 21.11
CA CYS A 160 15.06 -0.74 20.49
C CYS A 160 14.69 -2.23 20.51
N THR A 161 15.67 -3.13 20.40
CA THR A 161 15.45 -4.58 20.51
C THR A 161 15.04 -4.96 21.95
N ARG A 162 15.66 -4.37 22.96
CA ARG A 162 15.30 -4.58 24.37
C ARG A 162 13.92 -3.99 24.69
N VAL A 163 13.61 -2.81 24.18
CA VAL A 163 12.26 -2.21 24.29
C VAL A 163 11.21 -3.11 23.64
N LYS A 164 11.52 -3.76 22.51
CA LYS A 164 10.58 -4.72 21.90
C LYS A 164 10.37 -5.98 22.73
N GLN A 165 11.38 -6.42 23.46
CA GLN A 165 11.27 -7.57 24.39
C GLN A 165 10.49 -7.20 25.65
N ASP A 166 10.62 -5.96 26.13
CA ASP A 166 9.98 -5.42 27.31
C ASP A 166 9.55 -3.97 27.07
N PRO A 167 8.33 -3.75 26.57
CA PRO A 167 7.83 -2.42 26.20
C PRO A 167 7.73 -1.41 27.34
N TYR A 168 7.60 -1.87 28.59
CA TYR A 168 7.56 -0.98 29.76
C TYR A 168 8.86 -0.16 29.93
N VAL A 169 9.98 -0.67 29.40
CA VAL A 169 11.27 0.02 29.40
C VAL A 169 11.22 1.32 28.59
N LEU A 170 10.32 1.45 27.64
CA LEU A 170 10.19 2.63 26.78
C LEU A 170 10.03 3.93 27.59
N ASN A 171 9.20 3.90 28.63
CA ASN A 171 8.94 5.07 29.46
C ASN A 171 10.21 5.58 30.18
N TYR A 172 11.09 4.66 30.59
CA TYR A 172 12.39 5.04 31.18
C TYR A 172 13.35 5.61 30.14
N ILE A 173 13.33 5.10 28.92
CA ILE A 173 14.25 5.56 27.86
C ILE A 173 13.82 6.91 27.27
N LEU A 174 12.50 7.16 27.14
CA LEU A 174 11.96 8.40 26.58
C LEU A 174 11.83 9.54 27.59
N GLU A 175 12.08 9.30 28.88
CA GLU A 175 11.93 10.31 29.96
C GLU A 175 10.49 10.84 30.08
N VAL A 176 9.50 10.02 29.77
CA VAL A 176 8.10 10.37 29.93
C VAL A 176 7.76 10.24 31.41
N LEU A 177 7.61 11.37 32.07
CA LEU A 177 7.13 11.40 33.45
C LEU A 177 5.65 10.96 33.46
N PRO A 178 5.25 10.02 34.34
CA PRO A 178 3.84 9.68 34.47
C PRO A 178 3.04 10.93 34.87
N SER A 179 1.92 11.15 34.21
CA SER A 179 1.03 12.32 34.30
C SER A 179 0.37 12.51 35.70
N SER A 180 0.82 11.85 36.74
CA SER A 180 0.20 11.82 38.05
C SER A 180 0.82 12.75 39.11
N TYR A 181 1.79 13.61 38.75
CA TYR A 181 2.24 14.66 39.65
C TYR A 181 1.68 16.01 39.20
N PRO A 182 0.95 16.75 40.12
CA PRO A 182 0.49 18.10 39.81
C PRO A 182 1.69 19.01 39.56
N ALA A 183 1.63 19.77 38.50
CA ALA A 183 2.67 20.70 38.09
C ALA A 183 3.02 21.67 39.24
N ALA A 184 4.27 21.63 39.66
CA ALA A 184 4.79 22.64 40.56
C ALA A 184 4.74 24.02 39.86
N PRO A 185 4.35 25.11 40.57
CA PRO A 185 4.20 26.41 39.95
C PRO A 185 5.51 26.91 39.36
N SER A 186 5.49 27.24 38.10
CA SER A 186 6.61 27.85 37.36
C SER A 186 6.93 29.22 37.94
N PHE A 187 8.08 29.35 38.60
CA PHE A 187 8.64 30.63 38.88
C PHE A 187 9.11 31.30 37.59
N ALA A 188 8.38 32.32 37.19
CA ALA A 188 8.76 33.22 36.10
C ALA A 188 10.04 33.95 36.43
N CYS A 189 11.16 33.64 35.78
CA CYS A 189 12.35 34.45 35.79
C CYS A 189 12.26 35.47 34.66
N THR A 190 12.19 36.75 35.03
CA THR A 190 12.28 37.93 34.19
C THR A 190 13.64 37.99 33.45
N PRO A 191 13.69 38.47 32.19
CA PRO A 191 14.93 38.59 31.45
C PRO A 191 15.65 39.86 31.82
N THR A 192 16.84 39.75 32.42
CA THR A 192 17.81 40.83 32.50
C THR A 192 18.75 40.80 31.28
N GLN A 193 18.72 41.87 30.52
CA GLN A 193 19.68 42.18 29.46
C GLN A 193 21.07 42.40 30.04
N HIS A 194 22.14 41.79 29.48
CA HIS A 194 23.47 42.36 29.29
C HIS A 194 24.35 41.54 28.31
N SER A 195 24.77 42.16 27.35
CA SER A 195 25.78 42.16 26.24
C SER A 195 26.90 41.09 26.18
N PRO A 196 27.64 41.09 25.02
CA PRO A 196 28.08 39.87 24.35
C PRO A 196 29.59 39.66 24.50
N THR A 197 30.02 38.44 24.72
CA THR A 197 31.35 37.98 24.32
C THR A 197 31.29 36.52 23.87
N GLY A 198 31.88 36.31 22.72
CA GLY A 198 31.76 35.08 21.95
C GLY A 198 32.39 33.85 22.59
N SER A 199 31.60 32.86 22.62
CA SER A 199 32.00 31.47 22.39
C SER A 199 30.79 30.77 21.86
N SER A 200 30.90 30.25 20.64
CA SER A 200 29.86 29.51 19.94
C SER A 200 29.59 28.20 20.68
N SER A 201 28.83 28.24 21.78
CA SER A 201 28.21 27.08 22.36
C SER A 201 26.97 26.79 21.53
N VAL A 202 27.01 25.71 20.75
CA VAL A 202 25.86 25.12 20.06
C VAL A 202 24.83 24.82 21.14
N ILE A 203 23.81 25.65 21.27
CA ILE A 203 22.67 25.44 22.16
C ILE A 203 21.88 24.30 21.51
N PHE A 204 22.07 23.09 22.03
CA PHE A 204 21.22 21.94 21.66
C PHE A 204 19.81 22.22 22.19
N PRO A 205 18.77 22.08 21.34
CA PRO A 205 17.39 22.07 21.84
C PRO A 205 17.22 20.93 22.84
N ALA A 206 16.50 21.18 23.94
CA ALA A 206 16.37 20.30 25.09
C ALA A 206 15.70 18.92 24.83
N ASN A 207 15.45 18.53 23.58
CA ASN A 207 14.71 17.35 23.17
C ASN A 207 15.46 16.45 22.17
N THR A 208 16.77 16.26 22.29
CA THR A 208 17.50 15.27 21.50
C THR A 208 17.34 13.88 22.11
N GLY A 209 16.14 13.31 22.03
CA GLY A 209 15.85 11.95 22.50
C GLY A 209 16.13 10.89 21.44
N LEU A 210 15.94 9.62 21.81
CA LEU A 210 16.14 8.42 20.97
C LEU A 210 15.56 8.58 19.54
N ILE A 211 14.33 9.08 19.44
CA ILE A 211 13.62 9.22 18.15
C ILE A 211 14.34 10.22 17.23
N HIS A 212 14.73 11.40 17.73
CA HIS A 212 15.44 12.41 16.95
C HIS A 212 16.78 11.88 16.42
N VAL A 213 17.53 11.19 17.26
CA VAL A 213 18.83 10.63 16.88
C VAL A 213 18.65 9.56 15.80
N LEU A 214 17.65 8.67 15.91
CA LEU A 214 17.37 7.65 14.91
C LEU A 214 16.95 8.27 13.57
N VAL A 215 16.07 9.29 13.59
CA VAL A 215 15.65 9.99 12.36
C VAL A 215 16.85 10.74 11.76
N HIS A 216 17.71 11.38 12.57
CA HIS A 216 18.93 12.04 12.09
C HIS A 216 19.88 11.03 11.43
N LEU A 217 20.18 9.90 12.06
CA LEU A 217 21.05 8.86 11.50
C LEU A 217 20.47 8.23 10.24
N SER A 218 19.15 8.21 10.08
CA SER A 218 18.51 7.77 8.83
C SER A 218 18.78 8.71 7.65
N LYS A 219 19.15 9.98 7.91
CA LYS A 219 19.50 11.00 6.90
C LYS A 219 20.97 10.97 6.48
N SER A 220 21.84 10.18 7.10
CA SER A 220 23.31 10.26 6.97
C SER A 220 23.85 10.06 5.54
N GLN A 221 23.02 9.68 4.57
CA GLN A 221 23.42 9.51 3.15
C GLN A 221 23.37 10.79 2.31
N VAL A 222 22.57 11.78 2.69
CA VAL A 222 22.18 12.89 1.79
C VAL A 222 23.21 14.01 1.81
N SER A 223 24.06 14.11 2.81
CA SER A 223 24.91 15.27 3.08
C SER A 223 26.12 15.45 2.14
N SER A 224 26.43 14.51 1.24
CA SER A 224 27.66 14.55 0.41
C SER A 224 27.48 15.07 -1.01
N ALA A 225 26.26 15.30 -1.49
CA ALA A 225 26.01 15.65 -2.91
C ALA A 225 25.80 17.14 -3.19
N ALA A 226 25.76 18.00 -2.17
CA ALA A 226 25.32 19.40 -2.33
C ALA A 226 26.40 20.40 -2.74
N THR A 227 27.65 20.00 -2.98
CA THR A 227 28.77 20.97 -3.18
C THR A 227 29.56 20.87 -4.48
N THR A 228 29.13 20.12 -5.49
CA THR A 228 29.82 20.14 -6.80
C THR A 228 28.86 20.24 -7.96
N HIS A 229 28.97 21.35 -8.73
CA HIS A 229 28.26 21.63 -9.98
C HIS A 229 28.71 20.71 -11.15
N SER A 230 28.60 19.41 -11.04
CA SER A 230 28.79 18.50 -12.17
C SER A 230 27.68 17.44 -12.12
N LYS A 231 27.11 17.15 -13.32
CA LYS A 231 26.00 16.20 -13.52
C LYS A 231 26.23 14.92 -12.69
N PRO A 232 25.35 14.56 -11.77
CA PRO A 232 25.52 13.33 -10.99
C PRO A 232 25.20 12.12 -11.87
N THR A 233 26.21 11.35 -12.20
CA THR A 233 26.04 9.99 -12.68
C THR A 233 25.56 9.18 -11.46
N TYR A 234 24.34 8.66 -11.49
CA TYR A 234 23.63 7.99 -10.38
C TYR A 234 24.36 6.80 -9.70
N LEU A 235 25.51 6.41 -10.15
CA LEU A 235 26.24 5.21 -9.71
C LEU A 235 27.49 5.48 -8.84
N SER A 236 27.95 6.72 -8.69
CA SER A 236 29.32 6.96 -8.17
C SER A 236 29.46 7.44 -6.71
N VAL A 237 28.38 7.62 -5.94
CA VAL A 237 28.46 8.22 -4.59
C VAL A 237 27.84 7.33 -3.48
N PHE A 238 27.71 6.04 -3.69
CA PHE A 238 27.26 5.14 -2.62
C PHE A 238 28.39 4.76 -1.67
N ASN A 239 28.45 5.42 -0.51
CA ASN A 239 29.27 4.93 0.60
C ASN A 239 28.53 3.76 1.30
N PRO A 240 28.97 2.51 1.15
CA PRO A 240 28.26 1.34 1.69
C PRO A 240 28.14 1.36 3.22
N ASN A 241 29.02 2.10 3.90
CA ASN A 241 29.00 2.20 5.36
C ASN A 241 27.88 3.15 5.84
N LYS A 242 27.68 4.30 5.17
CA LYS A 242 26.59 5.22 5.48
C LYS A 242 25.23 4.57 5.19
N CYS A 243 25.13 3.77 4.12
CA CYS A 243 23.93 2.96 3.86
C CYS A 243 23.57 2.00 4.99
N ARG A 244 24.57 1.39 5.62
CA ARG A 244 24.35 0.46 6.75
C ARG A 244 23.86 1.19 8.00
N VAL A 245 24.39 2.39 8.28
CA VAL A 245 23.93 3.24 9.39
C VAL A 245 22.47 3.62 9.21
N ALA A 246 22.13 4.23 8.07
CA ALA A 246 20.77 4.63 7.78
C ALA A 246 19.80 3.45 7.82
N ARG A 247 20.17 2.28 7.27
CA ARG A 247 19.38 1.05 7.36
C ARG A 247 19.06 0.69 8.80
N LYS A 248 20.10 0.60 9.63
CA LYS A 248 19.94 0.16 11.00
C LYS A 248 19.13 1.14 11.85
N ALA A 249 19.25 2.45 11.55
CA ALA A 249 18.40 3.47 12.16
C ALA A 249 16.92 3.25 11.81
N CYS A 250 16.63 2.91 10.55
CA CYS A 250 15.27 2.62 10.10
C CYS A 250 14.71 1.32 10.68
N GLU A 251 15.54 0.26 10.75
CA GLU A 251 15.16 -0.98 11.43
C GLU A 251 14.81 -0.72 12.90
N SER A 252 15.54 0.18 13.55
CA SER A 252 15.27 0.60 14.93
C SER A 252 13.93 1.34 15.07
N LEU A 253 13.64 2.28 14.17
CA LEU A 253 12.35 2.98 14.13
C LEU A 253 11.19 2.02 13.88
N LEU A 254 11.38 1.01 13.01
CA LEU A 254 10.39 -0.03 12.76
C LEU A 254 10.12 -0.90 13.98
N LEU A 255 11.16 -1.27 14.73
CA LEU A 255 11.01 -2.03 15.97
C LEU A 255 10.13 -1.28 16.95
N LEU A 256 10.35 0.03 17.13
CA LEU A 256 9.53 0.87 18.00
C LEU A 256 8.10 1.04 17.48
N ALA A 257 7.93 1.30 16.18
CA ALA A 257 6.60 1.48 15.59
C ALA A 257 5.75 0.19 15.59
N SER A 258 6.38 -0.97 15.73
CA SER A 258 5.74 -2.30 15.75
C SER A 258 5.50 -2.87 17.15
N LEU A 259 5.52 -2.04 18.19
CA LEU A 259 5.21 -2.49 19.55
C LEU A 259 3.72 -2.86 19.62
N PRO A 260 3.40 -4.06 20.16
CA PRO A 260 2.01 -4.52 20.23
C PRO A 260 1.22 -3.90 21.40
N GLU A 261 1.88 -3.39 22.42
CA GLU A 261 1.27 -2.82 23.60
C GLU A 261 0.68 -1.44 23.31
N GLU A 262 -0.59 -1.25 23.65
CA GLU A 262 -1.33 0.00 23.41
C GLU A 262 -0.70 1.18 24.15
N GLU A 263 -0.31 1.00 25.42
CA GLU A 263 0.32 2.05 26.23
C GLU A 263 1.64 2.55 25.63
N ALA A 264 2.47 1.65 25.09
CA ALA A 264 3.72 2.00 24.43
C ALA A 264 3.44 2.72 23.10
N ALA A 265 2.42 2.29 22.36
CA ALA A 265 2.00 2.92 21.12
C ALA A 265 1.41 4.32 21.35
N GLU A 266 0.61 4.52 22.37
CA GLU A 266 0.11 5.83 22.79
C GLU A 266 1.26 6.75 23.23
N CYS A 267 2.19 6.24 24.02
CA CYS A 267 3.38 6.99 24.42
C CYS A 267 4.18 7.46 23.21
N LEU A 268 4.42 6.60 22.22
CA LEU A 268 5.10 6.97 20.98
C LEU A 268 4.29 7.98 20.15
N ALA A 269 2.98 7.83 20.08
CA ALA A 269 2.11 8.69 19.31
C ALA A 269 1.96 10.08 19.96
N GLU A 270 1.70 10.16 21.26
CA GLU A 270 1.31 11.41 21.93
C GLU A 270 2.48 12.13 22.61
N SER A 271 3.42 11.36 23.17
CA SER A 271 4.52 11.94 23.97
C SER A 271 5.81 12.15 23.16
N THR A 272 5.85 11.68 21.88
CA THR A 272 7.04 11.86 21.04
C THR A 272 6.68 12.52 19.70
N PRO A 273 7.62 13.22 19.07
CA PRO A 273 7.43 13.79 17.74
C PRO A 273 7.64 12.77 16.60
N LEU A 274 7.50 11.46 16.86
CA LEU A 274 7.80 10.39 15.89
C LEU A 274 7.03 10.58 14.57
N CYS A 275 5.69 10.75 14.66
CA CYS A 275 4.84 10.90 13.48
C CYS A 275 5.21 12.15 12.69
N GLN A 276 5.40 13.28 13.36
CA GLN A 276 5.81 14.53 12.73
C GLN A 276 7.16 14.40 12.03
N LEU A 277 8.18 13.86 12.70
CA LEU A 277 9.52 13.68 12.13
C LEU A 277 9.54 12.74 10.92
N LEU A 278 8.69 11.69 10.94
CA LEU A 278 8.54 10.78 9.79
C LEU A 278 7.91 11.49 8.59
N VAL A 279 6.91 12.34 8.81
CA VAL A 279 6.26 13.12 7.75
C VAL A 279 7.19 14.23 7.23
N GLU A 280 7.91 14.95 8.10
CA GLU A 280 8.95 15.88 7.68
C GLU A 280 9.99 15.18 6.79
N ARG A 281 10.40 13.97 7.17
CA ARG A 281 11.31 13.17 6.35
C ARG A 281 10.71 12.77 5.01
N LEU A 282 9.42 12.46 4.96
CA LEU A 282 8.70 12.19 3.72
C LEU A 282 8.72 13.43 2.80
N CYS A 283 8.42 14.62 3.33
CA CYS A 283 8.47 15.87 2.58
C CYS A 283 9.88 16.18 2.05
N GLU A 284 10.92 15.97 2.88
CA GLU A 284 12.32 16.11 2.46
C GLU A 284 12.68 15.16 1.31
N LEU A 285 12.27 13.90 1.38
CA LEU A 285 12.55 12.91 0.33
C LEU A 285 11.79 13.23 -0.95
N TYR A 286 10.54 13.67 -0.83
CA TYR A 286 9.76 14.11 -1.97
C TYR A 286 10.40 15.31 -2.67
N SER A 287 10.85 16.33 -1.93
CA SER A 287 11.53 17.51 -2.50
C SER A 287 12.86 17.20 -3.19
N GLN A 288 13.46 16.05 -2.92
CA GLN A 288 14.70 15.58 -3.55
C GLN A 288 14.46 14.74 -4.81
N LEU A 289 13.21 14.49 -5.18
CA LEU A 289 12.91 13.77 -6.42
C LEU A 289 13.44 14.57 -7.61
N PRO A 290 14.03 13.90 -8.63
CA PRO A 290 14.46 14.56 -9.84
C PRO A 290 13.28 15.26 -10.53
N ALA A 291 13.50 16.48 -11.04
CA ALA A 291 12.47 17.23 -11.79
C ALA A 291 12.01 16.50 -13.07
N MET A 292 12.81 15.56 -13.59
CA MET A 292 12.56 14.76 -14.79
C MET A 292 12.59 13.28 -14.41
N LEU A 293 11.51 12.80 -13.80
CA LEU A 293 11.27 11.37 -13.60
C LEU A 293 10.52 10.83 -14.81
N ASP A 294 10.94 9.67 -15.31
CA ASP A 294 10.19 8.95 -16.34
C ASP A 294 8.99 8.22 -15.70
N PRO A 295 7.74 8.57 -16.06
CA PRO A 295 6.56 7.93 -15.51
C PRO A 295 6.53 6.41 -15.79
N THR A 296 7.11 5.96 -16.90
CA THR A 296 7.17 4.53 -17.26
C THR A 296 8.07 3.75 -16.31
N GLU A 297 9.17 4.36 -15.85
CA GLU A 297 10.01 3.78 -14.81
C GLU A 297 9.26 3.66 -13.48
N ILE A 298 8.45 4.66 -13.11
CA ILE A 298 7.64 4.64 -11.89
C ILE A 298 6.65 3.48 -11.91
N HIS A 299 6.02 3.21 -13.05
CA HIS A 299 5.06 2.11 -13.19
C HIS A 299 5.70 0.73 -13.24
N SER A 300 6.88 0.63 -13.85
CA SER A 300 7.61 -0.62 -14.04
C SER A 300 8.40 -1.08 -12.81
N PHE A 301 8.49 -0.24 -11.76
CA PHE A 301 9.13 -0.65 -10.52
C PHE A 301 8.40 -1.85 -9.91
N PRO A 302 8.98 -3.07 -9.98
CA PRO A 302 8.41 -4.22 -9.27
C PRO A 302 8.34 -3.88 -7.79
N GLN A 303 7.41 -4.50 -7.07
CA GLN A 303 7.22 -4.35 -5.60
C GLN A 303 8.52 -4.36 -4.79
N ILE A 304 9.60 -4.84 -5.39
CA ILE A 304 10.94 -4.95 -4.83
C ILE A 304 11.72 -3.62 -4.85
N ASN A 305 11.49 -2.68 -5.76
CA ASN A 305 12.34 -1.49 -5.99
C ASN A 305 11.82 -0.15 -5.45
N TRP A 306 10.59 -0.09 -4.92
CA TRP A 306 10.06 1.05 -4.14
C TRP A 306 10.98 1.50 -3.01
N ARG A 307 11.81 0.60 -2.56
CA ARG A 307 12.89 0.73 -1.60
C ARG A 307 13.98 1.73 -2.00
N CYS A 308 14.09 2.07 -3.28
CA CYS A 308 15.12 2.98 -3.79
C CYS A 308 14.63 4.41 -3.96
N VAL A 309 13.34 4.64 -4.25
CA VAL A 309 12.79 5.98 -4.48
C VAL A 309 12.41 6.66 -3.16
N TRP A 310 11.78 5.92 -2.24
CA TRP A 310 11.38 6.44 -0.93
C TRP A 310 12.45 6.27 0.14
N TRP A 311 13.45 5.42 -0.12
CA TRP A 311 14.53 5.16 0.79
C TRP A 311 15.84 4.98 0.02
N PRO A 312 16.81 5.88 0.18
CA PRO A 312 18.05 5.88 -0.62
C PRO A 312 18.99 4.68 -0.35
N CYS A 313 18.58 3.74 0.49
CA CYS A 313 19.28 2.49 0.68
C CYS A 313 18.53 1.38 -0.04
N LYS A 314 19.23 0.51 -0.77
CA LYS A 314 18.75 -0.79 -1.28
C LYS A 314 18.29 -1.71 -0.14
N ILE A 315 17.46 -1.19 0.76
CA ILE A 315 16.95 -1.94 1.87
C ILE A 315 15.77 -2.75 1.38
N GLN A 316 15.88 -4.04 1.51
CA GLN A 316 14.76 -4.96 1.51
C GLN A 316 13.83 -4.68 2.71
N CYS A 317 13.22 -3.49 2.80
CA CYS A 317 12.06 -3.32 3.65
C CYS A 317 10.86 -3.86 2.87
N PRO A 318 10.30 -4.99 3.24
CA PRO A 318 9.10 -5.51 2.60
C PRO A 318 7.99 -4.47 2.71
N GLY A 319 6.99 -4.50 1.84
CA GLY A 319 5.78 -3.66 1.89
C GLY A 319 4.98 -3.75 3.19
N TRP A 320 5.53 -4.32 4.21
CA TRP A 320 5.09 -4.45 5.58
C TRP A 320 5.34 -3.20 6.43
N PHE A 321 6.06 -2.18 5.94
CA PHE A 321 6.37 -1.00 6.75
C PHE A 321 5.14 -0.43 7.44
N PHE A 322 3.98 -0.41 6.73
CA PHE A 322 2.72 0.07 7.28
C PHE A 322 1.83 -1.03 7.89
N ARG A 323 2.13 -2.32 7.65
CA ARG A 323 1.31 -3.43 8.15
C ARG A 323 1.52 -3.73 9.64
N TRP A 324 2.69 -3.37 10.17
CA TRP A 324 3.13 -3.76 11.53
C TRP A 324 3.04 -2.61 12.53
N PHE A 325 2.64 -1.42 12.13
CA PHE A 325 2.39 -0.35 13.08
C PHE A 325 1.21 -0.71 13.97
N SER A 326 1.30 -0.37 15.26
CA SER A 326 0.12 -0.41 16.13
C SER A 326 -0.98 0.45 15.52
N LYS A 327 -2.23 0.06 15.73
CA LYS A 327 -3.40 0.78 15.18
C LYS A 327 -3.39 2.27 15.56
N ILE A 328 -3.03 2.58 16.80
CA ILE A 328 -2.97 3.95 17.32
C ILE A 328 -1.94 4.79 16.57
N LEU A 329 -0.70 4.27 16.46
CA LEU A 329 0.38 4.97 15.77
C LEU A 329 0.10 5.10 14.26
N ALA A 330 -0.48 4.06 13.65
CA ALA A 330 -0.85 4.08 12.24
C ALA A 330 -1.94 5.14 11.96
N THR A 331 -2.94 5.28 12.83
CA THR A 331 -4.00 6.29 12.70
C THR A 331 -3.44 7.70 12.85
N LYS A 332 -2.56 7.94 13.83
CA LYS A 332 -1.96 9.27 14.00
C LYS A 332 -1.04 9.64 12.86
N LEU A 333 -0.17 8.72 12.45
CA LEU A 333 0.72 8.91 11.31
C LEU A 333 -0.05 9.17 10.01
N ALA A 334 -1.14 8.45 9.78
CA ALA A 334 -1.99 8.65 8.60
C ALA A 334 -2.59 10.07 8.57
N LYS A 335 -3.09 10.58 9.69
CA LYS A 335 -3.59 11.95 9.82
C LYS A 335 -2.49 13.01 9.61
N GLU A 336 -1.31 12.78 10.16
CA GLU A 336 -0.16 13.68 9.94
C GLU A 336 0.28 13.68 8.47
N ILE A 337 0.29 12.51 7.80
CA ILE A 337 0.54 12.41 6.36
C ILE A 337 -0.54 13.17 5.59
N HIS A 338 -1.82 13.00 5.95
CA HIS A 338 -2.93 13.69 5.31
C HIS A 338 -2.76 15.22 5.37
N ASN A 339 -2.56 15.77 6.55
CA ASN A 339 -2.52 17.22 6.75
C ASN A 339 -1.26 17.87 6.17
N ASN A 340 -0.09 17.29 6.42
CA ASN A 340 1.17 17.95 6.13
C ASN A 340 1.74 17.60 4.76
N TRP A 341 1.48 16.39 4.25
CA TRP A 341 2.02 15.97 2.97
C TRP A 341 0.97 15.89 1.87
N LEU A 342 -0.18 15.21 2.09
CA LEU A 342 -1.20 15.09 1.04
C LEU A 342 -1.81 16.45 0.70
N ILE A 343 -2.30 17.19 1.69
CA ILE A 343 -2.88 18.51 1.48
C ILE A 343 -1.80 19.57 1.25
N GLY A 344 -0.74 19.56 2.06
CA GLY A 344 0.26 20.63 2.06
C GLY A 344 1.23 20.59 0.88
N VAL A 345 1.53 19.40 0.34
CA VAL A 345 2.57 19.21 -0.68
C VAL A 345 2.00 18.58 -1.95
N LEU A 346 1.30 17.47 -1.84
CA LEU A 346 0.89 16.68 -3.02
C LEU A 346 -0.31 17.29 -3.75
N GLN A 347 -1.28 17.83 -3.05
CA GLN A 347 -2.48 18.42 -3.67
C GLN A 347 -2.16 19.56 -4.64
N PRO A 348 -1.32 20.55 -4.29
CA PRO A 348 -0.92 21.60 -5.24
C PRO A 348 -0.23 21.04 -6.50
N GLU A 349 0.56 19.98 -6.35
CA GLU A 349 1.27 19.33 -7.45
C GLU A 349 0.35 18.51 -8.37
N LEU A 350 -0.76 18.00 -7.87
CA LEU A 350 -1.79 17.31 -8.66
C LEU A 350 -2.72 18.30 -9.38
N LEU A 351 -2.87 19.51 -8.86
CA LEU A 351 -3.71 20.58 -9.43
C LEU A 351 -2.94 21.56 -10.32
N GLN A 352 -1.63 21.37 -10.52
CA GLN A 352 -0.83 22.24 -11.35
C GLN A 352 -1.14 22.09 -12.85
N LEU A 353 -0.77 23.10 -13.65
CA LEU A 353 -0.99 23.11 -15.09
C LEU A 353 0.07 22.32 -15.90
N SER A 354 1.14 21.85 -15.27
CA SER A 354 2.20 21.10 -15.95
C SER A 354 1.77 19.66 -16.18
N GLU A 355 1.57 19.26 -17.43
CA GLU A 355 1.21 17.88 -17.78
C GLU A 355 2.21 16.84 -17.22
N MET A 356 3.51 17.10 -17.35
CA MET A 356 4.55 16.23 -16.83
C MET A 356 4.49 16.16 -15.30
N GLY A 357 4.23 17.28 -14.62
CA GLY A 357 4.08 17.32 -13.16
C GLY A 357 2.87 16.51 -12.70
N VAL A 358 1.73 16.70 -13.33
CA VAL A 358 0.50 15.92 -13.05
C VAL A 358 0.75 14.42 -13.27
N LEU A 359 1.36 14.07 -14.40
CA LEU A 359 1.63 12.67 -14.76
C LEU A 359 2.55 11.97 -13.74
N VAL A 360 3.68 12.61 -13.39
CA VAL A 360 4.63 12.06 -12.40
C VAL A 360 3.97 11.91 -11.03
N ASN A 361 3.24 12.93 -10.57
CA ASN A 361 2.63 12.90 -9.24
C ASN A 361 1.46 11.91 -9.17
N THR A 362 0.67 11.77 -10.24
CA THR A 362 -0.37 10.74 -10.34
C THR A 362 0.25 9.34 -10.37
N ALA A 363 1.35 9.14 -11.08
CA ALA A 363 2.08 7.87 -11.10
C ALA A 363 2.65 7.49 -9.73
N LEU A 364 3.25 8.45 -9.01
CA LEU A 364 3.74 8.26 -7.64
C LEU A 364 2.59 7.89 -6.69
N LEU A 365 1.46 8.59 -6.80
CA LEU A 365 0.27 8.32 -6.01
C LEU A 365 -0.32 6.93 -6.30
N CYS A 366 -0.43 6.56 -7.57
CA CYS A 366 -0.87 5.22 -8.01
C CYS A 366 0.00 4.14 -7.36
N CYS A 367 1.30 4.34 -7.39
CA CYS A 367 2.24 3.45 -6.77
C CYS A 367 2.11 3.41 -5.24
N MET A 368 1.89 4.54 -4.59
CA MET A 368 1.64 4.61 -3.15
C MET A 368 0.38 3.82 -2.79
N VAL A 369 -0.73 4.06 -3.50
CA VAL A 369 -1.99 3.33 -3.32
C VAL A 369 -1.76 1.83 -3.48
N ARG A 370 -1.07 1.38 -4.52
CA ARG A 370 -0.79 -0.05 -4.76
C ARG A 370 -0.12 -0.71 -3.56
N ASN A 371 0.86 -0.05 -2.94
CA ASN A 371 1.71 -0.62 -1.90
C ASN A 371 1.18 -0.45 -0.47
N VAL A 372 0.27 0.50 -0.23
CA VAL A 372 -0.31 0.74 1.09
C VAL A 372 -1.20 -0.43 1.51
N GLN A 373 -0.96 -0.94 2.73
CA GLN A 373 -1.73 -2.03 3.33
C GLN A 373 -2.36 -1.63 4.68
N SER A 374 -1.96 -0.48 5.27
CA SER A 374 -2.55 0.02 6.51
C SER A 374 -3.97 0.53 6.26
N PRO A 375 -5.00 -0.01 6.93
CA PRO A 375 -6.38 0.47 6.77
C PRO A 375 -6.53 1.97 7.05
N ALA A 376 -5.88 2.48 8.11
CA ALA A 376 -5.93 3.89 8.47
C ALA A 376 -5.35 4.80 7.38
N LEU A 377 -4.27 4.39 6.72
CA LEU A 377 -3.69 5.18 5.64
C LEU A 377 -4.50 5.07 4.33
N VAL A 378 -5.12 3.90 4.06
CA VAL A 378 -6.06 3.74 2.94
C VAL A 378 -7.25 4.67 3.14
N GLU A 379 -7.82 4.73 4.34
CA GLU A 379 -8.93 5.62 4.70
C GLU A 379 -8.57 7.09 4.43
N GLU A 380 -7.44 7.56 4.93
CA GLU A 380 -6.99 8.94 4.73
C GLU A 380 -6.67 9.24 3.25
N LEU A 381 -6.16 8.28 2.49
CA LEU A 381 -5.94 8.42 1.04
C LEU A 381 -7.27 8.52 0.28
N VAL A 382 -8.25 7.67 0.59
CA VAL A 382 -9.57 7.75 -0.05
C VAL A 382 -10.26 9.06 0.30
N LEU A 383 -10.18 9.48 1.57
CA LEU A 383 -10.70 10.77 2.01
C LEU A 383 -10.05 11.94 1.27
N PHE A 384 -8.74 11.91 1.08
CA PHE A 384 -8.00 12.93 0.34
C PHE A 384 -8.40 12.98 -1.13
N LEU A 385 -8.57 11.82 -1.79
CA LEU A 385 -8.82 11.74 -3.22
C LEU A 385 -10.30 11.95 -3.58
N LEU A 386 -11.21 11.41 -2.78
CA LEU A 386 -12.65 11.34 -3.11
C LEU A 386 -13.54 12.19 -2.20
N GLY A 387 -13.05 12.62 -1.03
CA GLY A 387 -13.84 13.33 -0.05
C GLY A 387 -14.77 12.42 0.76
N ARG A 388 -15.64 13.05 1.57
CA ARG A 388 -16.62 12.37 2.45
C ARG A 388 -18.08 12.46 1.94
N ASP A 389 -18.30 13.04 0.78
CA ASP A 389 -19.66 13.29 0.29
C ASP A 389 -20.37 11.97 -0.03
N THR A 390 -21.52 11.77 0.59
CA THR A 390 -22.38 10.60 0.40
C THR A 390 -23.62 10.89 -0.43
N GLN A 391 -23.90 12.16 -0.74
CA GLN A 391 -25.07 12.56 -1.52
C GLN A 391 -24.82 12.37 -3.03
N SER A 392 -25.90 12.12 -3.79
CA SER A 392 -25.85 12.09 -5.25
C SER A 392 -25.30 13.41 -5.81
N GLU A 393 -24.56 13.33 -6.91
CA GLU A 393 -23.98 14.50 -7.58
C GLU A 393 -25.01 15.49 -8.10
N LEU A 394 -26.24 15.04 -8.37
CA LEU A 394 -27.35 15.92 -8.74
C LEU A 394 -27.82 16.85 -7.61
N CYS A 395 -27.58 16.46 -6.35
CA CYS A 395 -28.03 17.20 -5.18
C CYS A 395 -27.02 18.21 -4.64
N LEU A 396 -25.79 18.22 -5.20
CA LEU A 396 -24.68 19.03 -4.71
C LEU A 396 -24.67 20.40 -5.41
N ASP A 397 -25.16 21.43 -4.69
CA ASP A 397 -24.85 22.81 -5.05
C ASP A 397 -23.34 23.07 -4.85
N THR A 398 -22.61 23.09 -5.93
CA THR A 398 -21.34 23.79 -6.22
C THR A 398 -20.12 23.66 -5.30
N GLU A 399 -20.12 22.98 -4.16
CA GLU A 399 -18.88 22.68 -3.42
C GLU A 399 -18.44 21.22 -3.57
N THR A 400 -18.26 20.80 -4.82
CA THR A 400 -17.67 19.49 -5.11
C THR A 400 -16.22 19.47 -4.66
N HIS A 401 -15.77 18.33 -4.13
CA HIS A 401 -14.37 18.11 -3.77
C HIS A 401 -13.47 18.32 -5.00
N VAL A 402 -12.76 19.45 -5.03
CA VAL A 402 -12.01 19.94 -6.22
C VAL A 402 -11.04 18.89 -6.78
N LEU A 403 -10.27 18.23 -5.90
CA LEU A 403 -9.31 17.22 -6.34
C LEU A 403 -10.00 16.00 -6.98
N ARG A 404 -11.12 15.53 -6.40
CA ARG A 404 -11.91 14.44 -6.98
C ARG A 404 -12.38 14.79 -8.39
N TYR A 405 -12.95 15.99 -8.55
CA TYR A 405 -13.43 16.44 -9.84
C TYR A 405 -12.30 16.45 -10.89
N HIS A 406 -11.17 17.07 -10.58
CA HIS A 406 -10.03 17.15 -11.49
C HIS A 406 -9.45 15.76 -11.83
N LEU A 407 -9.36 14.86 -10.87
CA LEU A 407 -8.87 13.50 -11.14
C LEU A 407 -9.83 12.72 -12.03
N ILE A 408 -11.15 12.89 -11.86
CA ILE A 408 -12.13 12.26 -12.74
C ILE A 408 -12.04 12.86 -14.16
N GLU A 409 -11.92 14.19 -14.29
CA GLU A 409 -11.70 14.85 -15.57
C GLU A 409 -10.39 14.38 -16.25
N HIS A 410 -9.34 14.11 -15.50
CA HIS A 410 -8.10 13.55 -16.05
C HIS A 410 -8.27 12.16 -16.65
N CYS A 411 -9.31 11.41 -16.34
CA CYS A 411 -9.63 10.16 -17.03
C CYS A 411 -10.05 10.39 -18.50
N ASP A 412 -10.45 11.62 -18.85
CA ASP A 412 -10.75 12.06 -20.23
C ASP A 412 -9.83 13.19 -20.71
N HIS A 413 -8.59 13.20 -20.26
CA HIS A 413 -7.60 14.21 -20.64
C HIS A 413 -7.17 14.07 -22.10
N ILE A 414 -6.68 15.17 -22.67
CA ILE A 414 -6.16 15.23 -24.05
C ILE A 414 -4.91 14.36 -24.22
N SER A 415 -4.09 14.24 -23.15
CA SER A 415 -2.96 13.32 -23.08
C SER A 415 -3.45 11.95 -22.65
N ASP A 416 -3.29 10.96 -23.52
CA ASP A 416 -3.65 9.56 -23.23
C ASP A 416 -2.85 9.00 -22.04
N GLU A 417 -1.60 9.41 -21.86
CA GLU A 417 -0.76 8.98 -20.75
C GLU A 417 -1.32 9.41 -19.40
N ILE A 418 -1.82 10.65 -19.29
CA ILE A 418 -2.49 11.15 -18.07
C ILE A 418 -3.76 10.35 -17.82
N SER A 419 -4.57 10.12 -18.87
CA SER A 419 -5.80 9.35 -18.77
C SER A 419 -5.55 7.92 -18.31
N ILE A 420 -4.59 7.22 -18.90
CA ILE A 420 -4.20 5.85 -18.53
C ILE A 420 -3.69 5.80 -17.09
N THR A 421 -2.85 6.74 -16.70
CA THR A 421 -2.25 6.77 -15.35
C THR A 421 -3.31 7.04 -14.28
N THR A 422 -4.26 7.94 -14.57
CA THR A 422 -5.34 8.28 -13.65
C THR A 422 -6.38 7.16 -13.54
N LEU A 423 -6.74 6.53 -14.66
CA LEU A 423 -7.60 5.33 -14.66
C LEU A 423 -6.96 4.18 -13.86
N ARG A 424 -5.64 4.00 -13.99
CA ARG A 424 -4.88 3.01 -13.21
C ARG A 424 -4.90 3.34 -11.71
N LEU A 425 -4.83 4.63 -11.33
CA LEU A 425 -4.99 5.04 -9.94
C LEU A 425 -6.35 4.63 -9.38
N PHE A 426 -7.44 4.87 -10.11
CA PHE A 426 -8.78 4.46 -9.67
C PHE A 426 -8.95 2.94 -9.61
N GLU A 427 -8.36 2.21 -10.55
CA GLU A 427 -8.34 0.74 -10.51
C GLU A 427 -7.62 0.21 -9.25
N GLU A 428 -6.46 0.77 -8.91
CA GLU A 428 -5.73 0.40 -7.69
C GLU A 428 -6.50 0.76 -6.41
N LEU A 429 -7.25 1.88 -6.40
CA LEU A 429 -8.15 2.23 -5.30
C LEU A 429 -9.29 1.22 -5.14
N LEU A 430 -9.89 0.77 -6.24
CA LEU A 430 -10.95 -0.25 -6.25
C LEU A 430 -10.47 -1.64 -5.81
N LYS A 431 -9.16 -1.88 -5.77
CA LYS A 431 -8.55 -3.11 -5.23
C LYS A 431 -8.36 -3.05 -3.71
N LYS A 432 -8.61 -1.89 -3.07
CA LYS A 432 -8.45 -1.73 -1.62
C LYS A 432 -9.73 -2.09 -0.87
N PRO A 433 -9.62 -2.68 0.34
CA PRO A 433 -10.78 -3.08 1.14
C PRO A 433 -11.43 -1.87 1.84
N TYR A 434 -11.90 -0.90 1.07
CA TYR A 434 -12.55 0.31 1.60
C TYR A 434 -13.82 0.63 0.83
N ARG A 435 -14.96 0.50 1.51
CA ARG A 435 -16.31 0.61 0.93
C ARG A 435 -16.56 1.95 0.25
N ASP A 436 -16.10 3.04 0.88
CA ASP A 436 -16.43 4.40 0.43
C ASP A 436 -15.82 4.72 -0.95
N THR A 437 -14.77 4.00 -1.36
CA THR A 437 -14.23 4.12 -2.72
C THR A 437 -15.28 3.78 -3.77
N LEU A 438 -15.90 2.62 -3.65
CA LEU A 438 -16.92 2.17 -4.60
C LEU A 438 -18.20 3.02 -4.49
N PHE A 439 -18.58 3.38 -3.25
CA PHE A 439 -19.73 4.23 -3.01
C PHE A 439 -19.56 5.59 -3.69
N ASN A 440 -18.43 6.27 -3.49
CA ASN A 440 -18.14 7.58 -4.07
C ASN A 440 -18.03 7.58 -5.59
N LEU A 441 -17.44 6.52 -6.18
CA LEU A 441 -17.21 6.47 -7.62
C LEU A 441 -18.45 6.06 -8.41
N ALA A 442 -19.31 5.19 -7.86
CA ALA A 442 -20.43 4.63 -8.61
C ALA A 442 -21.77 4.62 -7.83
N LEU A 443 -21.81 4.00 -6.64
CA LEU A 443 -23.06 3.63 -6.00
C LEU A 443 -23.93 4.82 -5.57
N ARG A 444 -23.35 5.93 -5.14
CA ARG A 444 -24.10 7.10 -4.65
C ARG A 444 -25.08 7.70 -5.67
N ASN A 445 -24.79 7.53 -6.96
CA ASN A 445 -25.67 8.00 -8.04
C ASN A 445 -26.65 6.91 -8.50
N LEU A 446 -26.40 5.64 -8.19
CA LEU A 446 -27.24 4.51 -8.55
C LEU A 446 -28.22 4.10 -7.44
N GLU A 447 -28.02 4.59 -6.19
CA GLU A 447 -28.70 4.09 -5.00
C GLU A 447 -30.22 4.13 -5.09
N ASN A 448 -30.80 5.19 -5.68
CA ASN A 448 -32.24 5.39 -5.77
C ASN A 448 -32.88 4.70 -6.99
N ARG A 449 -32.09 4.03 -7.85
CA ARG A 449 -32.55 3.34 -9.06
C ARG A 449 -33.44 4.19 -9.98
N CYS A 450 -33.20 5.51 -10.04
CA CYS A 450 -33.95 6.42 -10.91
C CYS A 450 -33.73 6.18 -12.41
N TYR A 451 -32.82 5.28 -12.76
CA TYR A 451 -32.55 4.88 -14.14
C TYR A 451 -33.52 3.82 -14.69
N VAL A 452 -34.37 3.21 -13.84
CA VAL A 452 -35.33 2.17 -14.26
C VAL A 452 -36.72 2.76 -14.44
N THR A 453 -37.40 2.43 -15.57
CA THR A 453 -38.79 2.83 -15.79
C THR A 453 -39.73 2.10 -14.85
N HIS A 454 -40.66 2.84 -14.24
CA HIS A 454 -41.75 2.25 -13.50
C HIS A 454 -42.81 1.73 -14.47
N THR A 455 -43.01 0.41 -14.50
CA THR A 455 -44.20 -0.17 -15.07
C THR A 455 -45.33 0.01 -14.00
N PRO A 456 -46.34 0.83 -14.24
CA PRO A 456 -47.44 0.94 -13.29
C PRO A 456 -48.25 -0.35 -13.33
N GLY A 457 -48.18 -1.11 -12.23
CA GLY A 457 -49.17 -2.14 -11.91
C GLY A 457 -48.88 -3.55 -12.43
N GLY A 458 -47.98 -4.28 -11.78
CA GLY A 458 -48.09 -5.76 -11.67
C GLY A 458 -49.09 -6.11 -10.57
N VAL A 459 -50.37 -6.09 -10.87
CA VAL A 459 -51.37 -6.85 -10.08
C VAL A 459 -51.13 -8.31 -10.38
N GLU A 460 -50.79 -9.09 -9.36
CA GLU A 460 -50.87 -10.56 -9.41
C GLU A 460 -52.31 -10.92 -9.72
N ASP A 461 -52.67 -11.16 -10.98
CA ASP A 461 -53.94 -11.68 -11.39
C ASP A 461 -53.80 -13.17 -11.77
N ASN A 462 -54.03 -14.00 -10.76
CA ASN A 462 -54.42 -15.39 -10.94
C ASN A 462 -55.74 -15.40 -11.71
N ARG A 463 -55.74 -15.50 -13.04
CA ARG A 463 -56.92 -15.78 -13.82
C ARG A 463 -56.73 -16.95 -14.76
N HIS A 464 -57.52 -17.94 -14.47
CA HIS A 464 -58.00 -19.07 -15.24
C HIS A 464 -58.25 -18.68 -16.72
N PHE A 465 -57.67 -19.46 -17.63
CA PHE A 465 -58.01 -19.47 -19.05
C PHE A 465 -59.44 -19.99 -19.24
N THR A 466 -60.29 -19.18 -19.85
CA THR A 466 -61.46 -19.57 -20.63
C THR A 466 -61.49 -18.70 -21.87
N ASP A 467 -61.34 -19.35 -23.05
CA ASP A 467 -61.69 -18.77 -24.33
C ASP A 467 -63.15 -18.37 -24.42
N PRO A 468 -63.58 -17.33 -25.14
CA PRO A 468 -64.09 -17.51 -26.48
C PRO A 468 -63.84 -16.36 -27.49
N ASP A 469 -63.67 -16.78 -28.77
CA ASP A 469 -64.00 -16.14 -30.02
C ASP A 469 -64.55 -14.67 -30.05
N HIS A 470 -63.93 -13.75 -30.77
CA HIS A 470 -64.43 -13.03 -31.93
C HIS A 470 -63.55 -11.87 -32.44
N ASP A 471 -63.28 -11.94 -33.73
CA ASP A 471 -63.16 -10.90 -34.74
C ASP A 471 -62.75 -9.45 -34.39
N GLY A 472 -61.72 -8.97 -35.15
CA GLY A 472 -61.82 -7.68 -35.84
C GLY A 472 -60.81 -6.62 -35.47
N GLU A 473 -60.10 -6.30 -36.47
CA GLU A 473 -59.52 -5.01 -36.84
C GLU A 473 -58.02 -4.79 -36.61
N ASN A 474 -57.40 -4.58 -37.77
CA ASN A 474 -56.04 -4.15 -38.02
C ASN A 474 -55.70 -2.87 -37.29
N ASP A 475 -54.59 -2.90 -36.55
CA ASP A 475 -53.72 -1.74 -36.40
C ASP A 475 -52.31 -2.11 -36.85
N GLU A 476 -51.89 -1.48 -37.95
CA GLU A 476 -50.56 -1.59 -38.52
C GLU A 476 -49.53 -1.02 -37.53
N LEU A 477 -48.85 -1.91 -36.79
CA LEU A 477 -47.62 -1.54 -36.13
C LEU A 477 -46.50 -1.60 -37.17
N GLU A 478 -45.90 -0.44 -37.45
CA GLU A 478 -44.68 -0.34 -38.28
C GLU A 478 -43.62 -1.28 -37.70
N GLU A 479 -43.30 -2.32 -38.49
CA GLU A 479 -42.19 -3.21 -38.21
C GLU A 479 -40.86 -2.45 -38.32
N ASP A 480 -40.11 -2.46 -37.24
CA ASP A 480 -38.73 -1.97 -37.19
C ASP A 480 -37.88 -2.80 -38.20
N PRO A 481 -37.23 -2.20 -39.24
CA PRO A 481 -36.57 -2.95 -40.30
C PRO A 481 -35.30 -3.68 -39.87
N PHE A 482 -34.98 -3.74 -38.60
CA PHE A 482 -33.72 -4.33 -38.12
C PHE A 482 -33.80 -5.80 -37.66
N PHE A 483 -34.99 -6.40 -37.59
CA PHE A 483 -35.14 -7.82 -37.22
C PHE A 483 -35.93 -8.60 -38.27
N THR A 484 -35.27 -9.05 -39.34
CA THR A 484 -35.83 -10.10 -40.20
C THR A 484 -35.36 -11.47 -39.74
N GLU A 485 -36.31 -12.36 -39.41
CA GLU A 485 -36.13 -13.68 -38.82
C GLU A 485 -35.49 -14.75 -39.75
N ASP A 486 -35.02 -14.43 -40.94
CA ASP A 486 -34.72 -15.44 -41.97
C ASP A 486 -33.29 -16.02 -42.00
N GLU A 487 -32.36 -15.61 -41.10
CA GLU A 487 -31.01 -16.22 -41.05
C GLU A 487 -30.68 -17.03 -39.78
N PHE A 488 -31.62 -17.17 -38.85
CA PHE A 488 -31.36 -17.88 -37.58
C PHE A 488 -31.69 -19.38 -37.60
N ASN A 489 -32.30 -19.91 -38.66
CA ASN A 489 -32.87 -21.27 -38.66
C ASN A 489 -31.91 -22.42 -38.99
N SER A 490 -30.64 -22.17 -39.35
CA SER A 490 -29.73 -23.30 -39.70
C SER A 490 -28.88 -23.86 -38.55
N SER A 491 -28.80 -23.16 -37.42
CA SER A 491 -28.00 -23.59 -36.25
C SER A 491 -28.86 -24.17 -35.12
N GLU A 492 -30.14 -23.83 -35.05
CA GLU A 492 -31.05 -24.31 -34.01
C GLU A 492 -31.53 -25.76 -34.19
N GLU A 493 -31.64 -26.26 -35.43
CA GLU A 493 -32.09 -27.64 -35.67
C GLU A 493 -31.09 -28.71 -35.17
N GLN A 494 -29.78 -28.39 -35.06
CA GLN A 494 -28.80 -29.34 -34.51
C GLN A 494 -28.76 -29.33 -32.99
N LEU A 495 -29.21 -28.28 -32.32
CA LEU A 495 -29.28 -28.17 -30.86
C LEU A 495 -30.61 -28.74 -30.28
N LEU A 496 -31.70 -28.61 -31.08
CA LEU A 496 -33.02 -29.08 -30.63
C LEU A 496 -33.21 -30.61 -30.79
N SER A 497 -32.47 -31.29 -31.67
CA SER A 497 -32.58 -32.74 -31.85
C SER A 497 -32.00 -33.59 -30.72
N ARG A 498 -31.27 -32.96 -29.76
CA ARG A 498 -30.62 -33.67 -28.66
C ARG A 498 -31.31 -33.47 -27.29
N SER A 499 -32.37 -32.65 -27.23
CA SER A 499 -33.04 -32.30 -25.96
C SER A 499 -34.42 -32.95 -25.74
N GLN A 500 -34.79 -33.99 -26.54
CA GLN A 500 -36.08 -34.72 -26.36
C GLN A 500 -36.00 -35.94 -25.44
N LEU A 501 -35.12 -35.91 -24.43
CA LEU A 501 -35.20 -36.93 -23.35
C LEU A 501 -35.04 -36.21 -21.99
N THR A 502 -36.14 -36.29 -21.22
CA THR A 502 -36.29 -35.86 -19.82
C THR A 502 -36.47 -34.35 -19.54
N ARG A 503 -37.77 -33.94 -19.56
CA ARG A 503 -38.24 -32.70 -18.92
C ARG A 503 -38.24 -32.88 -17.41
N GLU A 504 -37.20 -32.37 -16.74
CA GLU A 504 -37.34 -31.95 -15.34
C GLU A 504 -37.54 -30.42 -15.29
N PRO A 505 -38.29 -29.89 -14.30
CA PRO A 505 -38.54 -28.44 -14.23
C PRO A 505 -37.26 -27.71 -13.90
N ARG A 506 -36.62 -27.10 -14.92
CA ARG A 506 -35.45 -26.24 -14.72
C ARG A 506 -35.92 -24.96 -13.99
N CYS A 507 -35.25 -24.60 -12.89
CA CYS A 507 -35.44 -23.37 -12.18
C CYS A 507 -35.29 -22.18 -13.12
N SER A 508 -36.23 -21.24 -13.12
CA SER A 508 -36.30 -20.07 -14.02
C SER A 508 -35.05 -19.18 -14.00
N GLY A 509 -34.23 -19.19 -12.93
CA GLY A 509 -33.01 -18.42 -12.80
C GLY A 509 -31.84 -18.89 -13.68
N GLN A 510 -31.76 -20.19 -14.05
CA GLN A 510 -30.68 -20.70 -14.92
C GLN A 510 -30.86 -20.29 -16.38
N THR A 511 -32.11 -20.22 -16.84
CA THR A 511 -32.42 -19.80 -18.23
C THR A 511 -32.04 -18.33 -18.44
N GLN A 512 -32.42 -17.46 -17.54
CA GLN A 512 -32.09 -16.04 -17.60
C GLN A 512 -30.57 -15.80 -17.57
N ALA A 513 -29.84 -16.59 -16.83
CA ALA A 513 -28.40 -16.51 -16.72
C ALA A 513 -27.66 -16.83 -18.04
N VAL A 514 -28.07 -17.89 -18.70
CA VAL A 514 -27.53 -18.28 -20.01
C VAL A 514 -27.88 -17.23 -21.07
N GLU A 515 -29.04 -16.62 -20.99
CA GLU A 515 -29.45 -15.52 -21.87
C GLU A 515 -28.57 -14.29 -21.71
N ILE A 516 -28.24 -13.87 -20.49
CA ILE A 516 -27.32 -12.75 -20.22
C ILE A 516 -25.93 -13.02 -20.82
N VAL A 517 -25.37 -14.23 -20.59
CA VAL A 517 -24.05 -14.59 -21.14
C VAL A 517 -24.07 -14.55 -22.67
N ASN A 518 -25.11 -15.15 -23.28
CA ASN A 518 -25.26 -15.17 -24.73
C ASN A 518 -25.44 -13.77 -25.29
N SER A 519 -26.15 -12.86 -24.61
CA SER A 519 -26.34 -11.49 -25.04
C SER A 519 -25.00 -10.77 -25.22
N PHE A 520 -24.02 -10.94 -24.33
CA PHE A 520 -22.68 -10.39 -24.47
C PHE A 520 -21.86 -11.08 -25.56
N LEU A 521 -21.90 -12.42 -25.65
CA LEU A 521 -21.13 -13.17 -26.63
C LEU A 521 -21.61 -12.98 -28.07
N CYS A 522 -22.91 -12.72 -28.26
CA CYS A 522 -23.53 -12.47 -29.57
C CYS A 522 -23.44 -11.01 -30.02
N LEU A 523 -23.08 -10.05 -29.14
CA LEU A 523 -22.96 -8.65 -29.50
C LEU A 523 -21.97 -8.40 -30.65
N VAL A 524 -20.82 -9.07 -30.66
CA VAL A 524 -19.78 -8.85 -31.66
C VAL A 524 -20.12 -9.62 -32.91
N PRO A 525 -20.22 -8.97 -34.11
CA PRO A 525 -20.53 -9.62 -35.36
C PRO A 525 -19.47 -10.66 -35.75
N GLN A 526 -19.85 -11.66 -36.54
CA GLN A 526 -18.97 -12.79 -36.91
C GLN A 526 -17.69 -12.34 -37.62
N GLU A 527 -17.79 -11.33 -38.47
CA GLU A 527 -16.68 -10.73 -39.22
C GLU A 527 -15.63 -10.11 -38.29
N ALA A 528 -16.05 -9.69 -37.11
CA ALA A 528 -15.20 -9.07 -36.07
C ALA A 528 -14.70 -10.07 -35.03
N LYS A 529 -15.09 -11.34 -35.08
CA LYS A 529 -14.62 -12.38 -34.17
C LYS A 529 -13.31 -12.99 -34.66
N THR A 530 -12.24 -12.80 -33.93
CA THR A 530 -10.90 -13.29 -34.26
C THR A 530 -10.57 -14.64 -33.64
N SER A 531 -11.29 -15.05 -32.60
CA SER A 531 -11.06 -16.30 -31.86
C SER A 531 -11.17 -17.58 -32.68
N GLN A 532 -11.87 -17.52 -33.81
CA GLN A 532 -11.98 -18.67 -34.76
C GLN A 532 -10.74 -18.85 -35.63
N HIS A 533 -9.93 -17.79 -35.80
CA HIS A 533 -8.81 -17.75 -36.77
C HIS A 533 -7.44 -17.81 -36.07
N VAL A 534 -7.37 -17.48 -34.82
CA VAL A 534 -6.11 -17.46 -34.03
C VAL A 534 -6.31 -18.34 -32.82
N GLN A 535 -5.45 -19.34 -32.61
CA GLN A 535 -5.46 -20.14 -31.38
C GLN A 535 -5.12 -19.23 -30.21
N GLY A 536 -6.14 -18.84 -29.47
CA GLY A 536 -6.04 -18.06 -28.22
C GLY A 536 -6.53 -18.89 -27.04
N ALA A 537 -6.56 -18.25 -25.86
CA ALA A 537 -7.19 -18.83 -24.68
C ALA A 537 -8.67 -19.14 -24.97
N GLY A 538 -9.12 -20.35 -24.65
CA GLY A 538 -10.54 -20.72 -24.73
C GLY A 538 -11.38 -19.88 -23.77
N TYR A 539 -12.70 -19.82 -23.98
CA TYR A 539 -13.63 -19.11 -23.10
C TYR A 539 -13.53 -19.54 -21.63
N ASP A 540 -13.17 -20.79 -21.39
CA ASP A 540 -12.92 -21.33 -20.04
C ASP A 540 -11.86 -20.58 -19.25
N THR A 541 -10.86 -20.03 -19.93
CA THR A 541 -9.83 -19.20 -19.29
C THR A 541 -10.43 -17.93 -18.71
N TYR A 542 -11.34 -17.27 -19.46
CA TYR A 542 -12.05 -16.09 -18.97
C TYR A 542 -12.93 -16.42 -17.76
N VAL A 543 -13.65 -17.54 -17.81
CA VAL A 543 -14.46 -18.00 -16.67
C VAL A 543 -13.60 -18.33 -15.46
N HIS A 544 -12.46 -19.00 -15.67
CA HIS A 544 -11.52 -19.29 -14.59
C HIS A 544 -10.97 -18.02 -13.92
N ASP A 545 -10.52 -17.06 -14.73
CA ASP A 545 -9.96 -15.80 -14.25
C ASP A 545 -11.05 -14.94 -13.57
N ALA A 546 -12.24 -14.85 -14.16
CA ALA A 546 -13.39 -14.17 -13.56
C ALA A 546 -13.77 -14.78 -12.20
N ASN A 547 -13.80 -16.13 -12.08
CA ASN A 547 -14.09 -16.80 -10.83
C ASN A 547 -13.05 -16.50 -9.75
N LYS A 548 -11.76 -16.51 -10.11
CA LYS A 548 -10.68 -16.16 -9.20
C LYS A 548 -10.83 -14.71 -8.70
N GLN A 549 -11.00 -13.76 -9.63
CA GLN A 549 -11.12 -12.34 -9.30
C GLN A 549 -12.41 -12.04 -8.53
N PHE A 550 -13.51 -12.71 -8.85
CA PHE A 550 -14.78 -12.56 -8.12
C PHE A 550 -14.67 -13.07 -6.68
N LYS A 551 -14.02 -14.22 -6.45
CA LYS A 551 -13.73 -14.73 -5.10
C LYS A 551 -12.86 -13.76 -4.29
N GLU A 552 -11.82 -13.22 -4.91
CA GLU A 552 -10.97 -12.20 -4.28
C GLU A 552 -11.78 -10.94 -3.93
N CYS A 553 -12.64 -10.47 -4.84
CA CYS A 553 -13.51 -9.32 -4.64
C CYS A 553 -14.54 -9.56 -3.53
N THR A 554 -15.18 -10.73 -3.51
CA THR A 554 -16.13 -11.12 -2.45
C THR A 554 -15.46 -11.20 -1.09
N ALA A 555 -14.25 -11.75 -1.01
CA ALA A 555 -13.47 -11.78 0.23
C ALA A 555 -13.11 -10.37 0.74
N LEU A 556 -12.80 -9.44 -0.17
CA LEU A 556 -12.53 -8.03 0.19
C LEU A 556 -13.78 -7.33 0.74
N THR A 557 -14.96 -7.66 0.22
CA THR A 557 -16.22 -6.98 0.53
C THR A 557 -17.06 -7.67 1.60
N GLN A 558 -16.62 -8.81 2.09
CA GLN A 558 -17.36 -9.63 3.07
C GLN A 558 -17.75 -8.86 4.35
N ALA A 559 -16.94 -7.89 4.75
CA ALA A 559 -17.20 -7.05 5.93
C ALA A 559 -18.08 -5.81 5.63
N TRP A 560 -18.49 -5.63 4.37
CA TRP A 560 -19.22 -4.43 3.95
C TRP A 560 -20.73 -4.69 3.98
N ASP A 561 -21.40 -4.50 5.00
CA ASP A 561 -22.80 -4.74 5.23
C ASP A 561 -23.70 -4.03 4.19
N TRP A 562 -23.79 -4.57 2.96
CA TRP A 562 -24.71 -4.10 1.93
C TRP A 562 -25.86 -5.08 1.72
N SER A 563 -27.02 -4.50 1.28
CA SER A 563 -28.20 -5.28 0.97
C SER A 563 -27.94 -6.21 -0.22
N GLU A 564 -28.25 -7.48 -0.07
CA GLU A 564 -28.20 -8.46 -1.17
C GLU A 564 -29.40 -8.29 -2.14
N VAL A 565 -30.40 -7.53 -1.74
CA VAL A 565 -31.63 -7.34 -2.51
C VAL A 565 -31.64 -5.92 -3.09
N LEU A 566 -32.06 -5.80 -4.35
CA LEU A 566 -32.31 -4.52 -5.00
C LEU A 566 -33.35 -3.71 -4.20
N LYS A 567 -33.05 -2.46 -3.92
CA LYS A 567 -34.03 -1.55 -3.33
C LYS A 567 -35.18 -1.39 -4.29
N PRO A 568 -36.46 -1.35 -3.78
CA PRO A 568 -37.58 -0.98 -4.63
C PRO A 568 -37.34 0.43 -5.18
N THR A 569 -37.73 0.65 -6.43
CA THR A 569 -37.60 1.96 -7.08
C THR A 569 -38.47 2.94 -6.31
N GLU A 570 -37.90 3.98 -5.73
CA GLU A 570 -38.71 5.05 -5.09
C GLU A 570 -39.45 5.79 -6.19
N SER A 571 -40.77 5.88 -6.05
CA SER A 571 -41.60 6.69 -6.92
C SER A 571 -41.21 8.17 -6.74
N ALA A 572 -40.23 8.62 -7.51
CA ALA A 572 -39.81 10.01 -7.50
C ALA A 572 -40.96 10.89 -7.99
N ILE A 573 -41.56 11.59 -7.04
CA ILE A 573 -42.44 12.73 -7.26
C ILE A 573 -41.54 13.87 -7.74
N SER A 574 -41.13 13.84 -8.95
CA SER A 574 -40.67 14.91 -9.82
C SER A 574 -39.68 14.33 -10.86
N SER A 575 -39.88 14.71 -12.10
CA SER A 575 -39.01 14.43 -13.23
C SER A 575 -37.61 15.07 -13.05
N SER A 576 -36.79 14.52 -12.16
CA SER A 576 -35.38 14.87 -12.16
C SER A 576 -34.65 13.91 -13.12
N ASP A 577 -33.98 14.48 -14.11
CA ASP A 577 -33.16 13.74 -15.05
C ASP A 577 -32.19 12.84 -14.30
N PHE A 578 -32.13 11.55 -14.67
CA PHE A 578 -31.15 10.63 -14.10
C PHE A 578 -29.74 11.02 -14.54
N PHE A 579 -28.79 10.95 -13.64
CA PHE A 579 -27.38 11.15 -13.91
C PHE A 579 -26.56 10.01 -13.29
N GLU A 580 -25.83 9.28 -14.12
CA GLU A 580 -25.03 8.12 -13.73
C GLU A 580 -23.83 8.46 -12.84
N GLY A 581 -23.51 9.74 -12.70
CA GLY A 581 -22.33 10.23 -12.00
C GLY A 581 -21.15 10.46 -12.93
N HIS A 582 -20.30 11.40 -12.53
CA HIS A 582 -19.24 11.91 -13.37
C HIS A 582 -18.25 10.83 -13.80
N PHE A 583 -17.89 9.92 -12.89
CA PHE A 583 -16.94 8.84 -13.17
C PHE A 583 -17.47 7.82 -14.19
N LEU A 584 -18.70 7.32 -13.98
CA LEU A 584 -19.32 6.37 -14.92
C LEU A 584 -19.58 7.03 -16.27
N LYS A 585 -19.98 8.31 -16.26
CA LYS A 585 -20.18 9.08 -17.50
C LYS A 585 -18.90 9.06 -18.36
N ILE A 586 -17.76 9.41 -17.76
CA ILE A 586 -16.49 9.43 -18.50
C ILE A 586 -16.11 8.02 -18.99
N LEU A 587 -16.28 6.99 -18.18
CA LEU A 587 -16.00 5.61 -18.60
C LEU A 587 -16.87 5.18 -19.78
N PHE A 588 -18.16 5.50 -19.77
CA PHE A 588 -19.08 5.19 -20.87
C PHE A 588 -18.77 6.00 -22.14
N ASP A 589 -18.38 7.27 -21.99
CA ASP A 589 -17.95 8.11 -23.10
C ASP A 589 -16.64 7.58 -23.72
N ARG A 590 -15.72 7.05 -22.92
CA ARG A 590 -14.49 6.38 -23.38
C ARG A 590 -14.81 5.07 -24.11
N ILE A 591 -15.71 4.23 -23.58
CA ILE A 591 -16.17 3.01 -24.30
C ILE A 591 -16.86 3.40 -25.61
N GLY A 592 -17.66 4.46 -25.62
CA GLY A 592 -18.29 4.95 -26.85
C GLY A 592 -17.29 5.31 -27.97
N ARG A 593 -16.04 5.60 -27.62
CA ARG A 593 -14.94 5.94 -28.55
C ARG A 593 -13.89 4.82 -28.69
N ILE A 594 -14.17 3.59 -28.26
CA ILE A 594 -13.22 2.47 -28.23
C ILE A 594 -12.59 2.17 -29.61
N LEU A 595 -13.29 2.49 -30.71
CA LEU A 595 -12.83 2.30 -32.07
C LEU A 595 -11.86 3.40 -32.58
N GLU A 596 -11.66 4.48 -31.78
CA GLU A 596 -10.90 5.67 -32.17
C GLU A 596 -9.74 5.97 -31.23
N GLN A 597 -9.64 5.24 -30.10
CA GLN A 597 -8.66 5.45 -29.05
C GLN A 597 -7.47 4.49 -29.15
N PRO A 598 -6.31 4.86 -28.60
CA PRO A 598 -5.16 3.98 -28.50
C PRO A 598 -5.46 2.68 -27.75
N TYR A 599 -4.79 1.60 -28.15
CA TYR A 599 -4.93 0.26 -27.59
C TYR A 599 -4.77 0.21 -26.06
N GLU A 600 -3.71 0.85 -25.54
CA GLU A 600 -3.40 0.87 -24.09
C GLU A 600 -4.49 1.59 -23.26
N LEU A 601 -5.07 2.66 -23.83
CA LEU A 601 -6.16 3.37 -23.17
C LEU A 601 -7.43 2.50 -23.12
N ASN A 602 -7.75 1.82 -24.23
CA ASN A 602 -8.88 0.90 -24.28
C ASN A 602 -8.75 -0.23 -23.25
N LEU A 603 -7.56 -0.83 -23.13
CA LEU A 603 -7.28 -1.85 -22.12
C LEU A 603 -7.50 -1.32 -20.69
N GLN A 604 -7.06 -0.10 -20.42
CA GLN A 604 -7.19 0.47 -19.07
C GLN A 604 -8.65 0.81 -18.73
N VAL A 605 -9.43 1.33 -19.69
CA VAL A 605 -10.86 1.64 -19.50
C VAL A 605 -11.66 0.36 -19.27
N THR A 606 -11.45 -0.68 -20.10
CA THR A 606 -12.14 -1.97 -19.93
C THR A 606 -11.75 -2.64 -18.62
N SER A 607 -10.48 -2.57 -18.19
CA SER A 607 -10.03 -3.10 -16.90
C SER A 607 -10.76 -2.45 -15.72
N VAL A 608 -10.95 -1.13 -15.71
CA VAL A 608 -11.69 -0.42 -14.65
C VAL A 608 -13.16 -0.86 -14.63
N LEU A 609 -13.81 -0.96 -15.79
CA LEU A 609 -15.21 -1.39 -15.89
C LEU A 609 -15.39 -2.86 -15.46
N SER A 610 -14.51 -3.76 -15.90
CA SER A 610 -14.50 -5.15 -15.45
C SER A 610 -14.33 -5.24 -13.92
N ARG A 611 -13.46 -4.41 -13.35
CA ARG A 611 -13.28 -4.35 -11.90
C ARG A 611 -14.55 -3.88 -11.17
N LEU A 612 -15.25 -2.87 -11.69
CA LEU A 612 -16.55 -2.42 -11.15
C LEU A 612 -17.61 -3.52 -11.28
N ALA A 613 -17.66 -4.21 -12.42
CA ALA A 613 -18.61 -5.30 -12.66
C ALA A 613 -18.40 -6.52 -11.74
N LEU A 614 -17.17 -6.74 -11.25
CA LEU A 614 -16.84 -7.85 -10.33
C LEU A 614 -17.41 -7.66 -8.91
N PHE A 615 -17.73 -6.44 -8.48
CA PHE A 615 -18.26 -6.24 -7.12
C PHE A 615 -19.60 -6.96 -6.93
N PRO A 616 -19.79 -7.72 -5.81
CA PRO A 616 -21.03 -8.46 -5.52
C PRO A 616 -22.14 -7.53 -5.01
N HIS A 617 -22.41 -6.44 -5.74
CA HIS A 617 -23.45 -5.48 -5.42
C HIS A 617 -24.60 -5.58 -6.43
N PRO A 618 -25.87 -5.72 -6.00
CA PRO A 618 -26.99 -5.99 -6.90
C PRO A 618 -27.23 -4.84 -7.91
N GLN A 619 -27.11 -3.58 -7.49
CA GLN A 619 -27.30 -2.43 -8.40
C GLN A 619 -26.19 -2.34 -9.46
N LEU A 620 -24.91 -2.69 -9.13
CA LEU A 620 -23.87 -2.73 -10.12
C LEU A 620 -24.06 -3.89 -11.09
N HIS A 621 -24.58 -5.03 -10.61
CA HIS A 621 -24.94 -6.13 -11.49
C HIS A 621 -26.04 -5.71 -12.47
N GLU A 622 -27.13 -5.14 -11.98
CA GLU A 622 -28.25 -4.65 -12.80
C GLU A 622 -27.75 -3.59 -13.82
N TYR A 623 -27.01 -2.58 -13.37
CA TYR A 623 -26.64 -1.46 -14.22
C TYR A 623 -25.54 -1.76 -15.25
N LEU A 624 -24.59 -2.65 -14.91
CA LEU A 624 -23.46 -2.96 -15.77
C LEU A 624 -23.61 -4.27 -16.57
N LEU A 625 -24.36 -5.25 -16.05
CA LEU A 625 -24.38 -6.59 -16.59
C LEU A 625 -25.77 -7.09 -17.04
N ASP A 626 -26.86 -6.36 -16.73
CA ASP A 626 -28.19 -6.77 -17.20
C ASP A 626 -28.53 -6.15 -18.56
N PRO A 627 -28.63 -6.97 -19.64
CA PRO A 627 -29.00 -6.49 -20.97
C PRO A 627 -30.47 -6.09 -21.10
N TYR A 628 -31.32 -6.58 -20.19
CA TYR A 628 -32.79 -6.43 -20.27
C TYR A 628 -33.34 -5.31 -19.38
N ILE A 629 -32.48 -4.48 -18.82
CA ILE A 629 -32.87 -3.34 -17.98
C ILE A 629 -33.71 -2.32 -18.74
N SER A 630 -34.93 -2.05 -18.24
CA SER A 630 -35.80 -1.01 -18.82
C SER A 630 -35.36 0.36 -18.34
N LEU A 631 -34.63 1.08 -19.17
CA LEU A 631 -34.09 2.40 -18.85
C LEU A 631 -35.10 3.52 -19.06
N VAL A 632 -35.06 4.55 -18.23
CA VAL A 632 -35.80 5.81 -18.47
C VAL A 632 -35.22 6.54 -19.70
N PRO A 633 -36.01 7.34 -20.41
CA PRO A 633 -35.51 8.12 -21.55
C PRO A 633 -34.29 8.97 -21.17
N GLY A 634 -33.24 8.89 -21.97
CA GLY A 634 -31.97 9.61 -21.73
C GLY A 634 -30.98 8.89 -20.83
N ALA A 635 -31.39 7.87 -20.05
CA ALA A 635 -30.44 7.02 -19.31
C ALA A 635 -29.75 6.01 -20.24
N ARG A 636 -28.56 5.59 -19.85
CA ARG A 636 -27.77 4.57 -20.53
C ARG A 636 -27.19 3.58 -19.55
N SER A 637 -27.03 2.33 -19.95
CA SER A 637 -26.30 1.29 -19.22
C SER A 637 -25.04 0.91 -20.00
N LEU A 638 -24.14 0.13 -19.41
CA LEU A 638 -22.97 -0.36 -20.13
C LEU A 638 -23.38 -1.14 -21.40
N PHE A 639 -24.40 -2.01 -21.29
CA PHE A 639 -24.89 -2.80 -22.41
C PHE A 639 -25.42 -1.92 -23.55
N SER A 640 -26.21 -0.90 -23.25
CA SER A 640 -26.74 0.04 -24.26
C SER A 640 -25.64 0.83 -24.98
N VAL A 641 -24.55 1.17 -24.27
CA VAL A 641 -23.36 1.82 -24.88
C VAL A 641 -22.66 0.86 -25.83
N LEU A 642 -22.50 -0.41 -25.43
CA LEU A 642 -21.90 -1.44 -26.28
C LEU A 642 -22.72 -1.69 -27.55
N ILE A 643 -24.06 -1.77 -27.48
CA ILE A 643 -24.92 -1.89 -28.65
C ILE A 643 -24.66 -0.74 -29.64
N ARG A 644 -24.60 0.50 -29.15
CA ARG A 644 -24.32 1.66 -30.01
C ARG A 644 -22.97 1.55 -30.72
N VAL A 645 -21.93 1.14 -30.00
CA VAL A 645 -20.57 0.93 -30.56
C VAL A 645 -20.57 -0.17 -31.61
N ILE A 646 -21.30 -1.27 -31.37
CA ILE A 646 -21.42 -2.37 -32.34
C ILE A 646 -22.16 -1.89 -33.60
N GLY A 647 -23.24 -1.11 -33.46
CA GLY A 647 -23.93 -0.50 -34.59
C GLY A 647 -22.99 0.36 -35.46
N GLU A 648 -22.14 1.17 -34.83
CA GLU A 648 -21.10 1.94 -35.54
C GLU A 648 -20.05 1.04 -36.19
N LEU A 649 -19.60 -0.01 -35.48
CA LEU A 649 -18.64 -0.98 -36.03
C LEU A 649 -19.18 -1.66 -37.28
N MET A 650 -20.44 -2.10 -37.27
CA MET A 650 -21.07 -2.75 -38.43
C MET A 650 -21.07 -1.84 -39.69
N GLN A 651 -21.29 -0.55 -39.54
CA GLN A 651 -21.17 0.42 -40.61
C GLN A 651 -19.72 0.55 -41.12
N ARG A 652 -18.75 0.57 -40.23
CA ARG A 652 -17.33 0.71 -40.58
C ARG A 652 -16.75 -0.56 -41.23
N ILE A 653 -17.20 -1.76 -40.82
CA ILE A 653 -16.80 -3.04 -41.45
C ILE A 653 -17.09 -3.04 -42.96
N GLN A 654 -18.26 -2.54 -43.38
CA GLN A 654 -18.63 -2.49 -44.78
C GLN A 654 -17.73 -1.60 -45.64
N LEU A 655 -17.06 -0.62 -45.03
CA LEU A 655 -16.19 0.33 -45.72
C LEU A 655 -14.74 -0.15 -45.87
N ILE A 656 -14.35 -1.20 -45.14
CA ILE A 656 -12.95 -1.66 -45.09
C ILE A 656 -12.82 -2.97 -45.89
N PRO A 657 -12.14 -2.97 -47.05
CA PRO A 657 -11.91 -4.19 -47.80
C PRO A 657 -11.03 -5.18 -47.01
N ASN A 658 -11.37 -6.47 -47.07
CA ASN A 658 -10.67 -7.56 -46.36
C ASN A 658 -10.55 -7.32 -44.83
N PHE A 659 -11.63 -6.84 -44.24
CA PHE A 659 -11.67 -6.46 -42.83
C PHE A 659 -11.19 -7.60 -41.93
N THR A 660 -11.76 -8.80 -42.04
CA THR A 660 -11.43 -9.96 -41.18
C THR A 660 -9.96 -10.38 -41.33
N GLU A 661 -9.40 -10.38 -42.53
CA GLU A 661 -7.98 -10.72 -42.76
C GLU A 661 -7.06 -9.71 -42.09
N LYS A 662 -7.35 -8.42 -42.21
CA LYS A 662 -6.62 -7.35 -41.54
C LYS A 662 -6.73 -7.44 -40.03
N LEU A 663 -7.92 -7.74 -39.52
CA LEU A 663 -8.16 -7.88 -38.09
C LEU A 663 -7.36 -9.06 -37.50
N VAL A 664 -7.38 -10.22 -38.17
CA VAL A 664 -6.60 -11.40 -37.74
C VAL A 664 -5.10 -11.08 -37.79
N HIS A 665 -4.63 -10.36 -38.82
CA HIS A 665 -3.24 -9.97 -38.91
C HIS A 665 -2.82 -9.05 -37.76
N VAL A 666 -3.60 -8.01 -37.41
CA VAL A 666 -3.32 -7.12 -36.26
C VAL A 666 -3.35 -7.90 -34.96
N ARG A 667 -4.27 -8.86 -34.77
CA ARG A 667 -4.28 -9.72 -33.60
C ARG A 667 -3.00 -10.53 -33.48
N ARG A 668 -2.51 -11.12 -34.59
CA ARG A 668 -1.25 -11.88 -34.58
C ARG A 668 -0.05 -11.00 -34.28
N GLN A 669 -0.04 -9.74 -34.74
CA GLN A 669 1.00 -8.75 -34.37
C GLN A 669 0.98 -8.45 -32.85
N LEU A 670 -0.20 -8.20 -32.28
CA LEU A 670 -0.34 -7.98 -30.83
C LEU A 670 0.13 -9.18 -30.00
N MET A 671 0.00 -10.39 -30.53
CA MET A 671 0.51 -11.63 -29.91
C MET A 671 2.01 -11.87 -30.17
N GLY A 672 2.68 -11.00 -30.94
CA GLY A 672 4.10 -11.16 -31.30
C GLY A 672 4.36 -12.31 -32.29
N LEU A 673 3.34 -12.79 -33.02
CA LEU A 673 3.44 -13.88 -34.00
C LEU A 673 3.85 -13.40 -35.38
N ASP A 674 3.51 -12.17 -35.72
CA ASP A 674 3.83 -11.53 -37.02
C ASP A 674 4.66 -10.25 -36.79
N GLY A 675 5.53 -9.89 -37.72
CA GLY A 675 6.31 -8.65 -37.67
C GLY A 675 5.43 -7.41 -37.93
N GLU A 676 5.91 -6.24 -37.51
CA GLU A 676 5.25 -4.97 -37.77
C GLU A 676 5.18 -4.70 -39.29
N THR A 677 3.99 -4.79 -39.84
CA THR A 677 3.67 -4.36 -41.21
C THR A 677 2.66 -3.24 -41.14
N GLY A 678 2.82 -2.20 -41.93
CA GLY A 678 1.88 -1.08 -41.99
C GLY A 678 0.50 -1.54 -42.48
N VAL A 679 -0.43 -1.70 -41.55
CA VAL A 679 -1.84 -2.00 -41.86
C VAL A 679 -2.65 -0.73 -41.71
N ASP A 680 -3.49 -0.42 -42.69
CA ASP A 680 -4.43 0.69 -42.60
C ASP A 680 -5.48 0.42 -41.50
N HIS A 681 -5.92 1.47 -40.83
CA HIS A 681 -6.96 1.40 -39.77
C HIS A 681 -6.54 0.63 -38.49
N VAL A 682 -5.25 0.61 -38.15
CA VAL A 682 -4.72 -0.16 -37.00
C VAL A 682 -5.45 0.17 -35.68
N THR A 683 -5.70 1.45 -35.40
CA THR A 683 -6.39 1.90 -34.17
C THR A 683 -7.79 1.29 -34.06
N LEU A 684 -8.56 1.34 -35.17
CA LEU A 684 -9.90 0.73 -35.23
C LEU A 684 -9.82 -0.78 -34.99
N LEU A 685 -8.91 -1.48 -35.71
CA LEU A 685 -8.77 -2.93 -35.62
C LEU A 685 -8.32 -3.36 -34.20
N GLN A 686 -7.43 -2.62 -33.58
CA GLN A 686 -7.05 -2.82 -32.16
C GLN A 686 -8.24 -2.60 -31.22
N GLY A 687 -9.04 -1.55 -31.44
CA GLY A 687 -10.27 -1.28 -30.71
C GLY A 687 -11.27 -2.42 -30.80
N VAL A 688 -11.45 -3.00 -31.98
CA VAL A 688 -12.33 -4.18 -32.22
C VAL A 688 -11.84 -5.41 -31.46
N ILE A 689 -10.52 -5.65 -31.44
CA ILE A 689 -9.95 -6.77 -30.66
C ILE A 689 -10.22 -6.59 -29.17
N VAL A 690 -10.00 -5.37 -28.62
CA VAL A 690 -10.30 -5.10 -27.21
C VAL A 690 -11.79 -5.26 -26.91
N LEU A 691 -12.66 -4.80 -27.81
CA LEU A 691 -14.12 -4.92 -27.68
C LEU A 691 -14.57 -6.41 -27.65
N GLU A 692 -14.03 -7.26 -28.54
CA GLU A 692 -14.30 -8.70 -28.53
C GLU A 692 -13.88 -9.34 -27.19
N GLU A 693 -12.66 -9.05 -26.73
CA GLU A 693 -12.14 -9.58 -25.46
C GLU A 693 -12.94 -9.07 -24.25
N PHE A 694 -13.32 -7.78 -24.25
CA PHE A 694 -14.12 -7.19 -23.17
C PHE A 694 -15.54 -7.81 -23.08
N CYS A 695 -16.21 -8.06 -24.22
CA CYS A 695 -17.50 -8.75 -24.22
C CYS A 695 -17.39 -10.17 -23.64
N LYS A 696 -16.33 -10.92 -23.96
CA LYS A 696 -16.07 -12.24 -23.36
C LYS A 696 -15.83 -12.16 -21.86
N GLU A 697 -15.08 -11.16 -21.41
CA GLU A 697 -14.80 -10.93 -20.00
C GLU A 697 -16.08 -10.58 -19.24
N LEU A 698 -16.93 -9.68 -19.75
CA LEU A 698 -18.22 -9.33 -19.14
C LEU A 698 -19.17 -10.55 -19.09
N ALA A 699 -19.21 -11.35 -20.15
CA ALA A 699 -19.98 -12.61 -20.17
C ALA A 699 -19.49 -13.57 -19.08
N ALA A 700 -18.18 -13.73 -18.89
CA ALA A 700 -17.60 -14.58 -17.87
C ALA A 700 -17.87 -14.04 -16.45
N ILE A 701 -17.80 -12.72 -16.25
CA ILE A 701 -18.13 -12.08 -14.96
C ILE A 701 -19.62 -12.28 -14.64
N ALA A 702 -20.50 -12.09 -15.61
CA ALA A 702 -21.93 -12.36 -15.44
C ALA A 702 -22.18 -13.81 -15.06
N PHE A 703 -21.50 -14.76 -15.73
CA PHE A 703 -21.62 -16.19 -15.44
C PHE A 703 -21.21 -16.55 -14.01
N VAL A 704 -20.08 -16.08 -13.51
CA VAL A 704 -19.57 -16.44 -12.18
C VAL A 704 -20.32 -15.78 -11.03
N LYS A 705 -21.09 -14.71 -11.31
CA LYS A 705 -21.95 -14.04 -10.30
C LYS A 705 -23.30 -14.70 -10.11
N LEU A 706 -23.63 -15.72 -10.92
CA LEU A 706 -24.87 -16.45 -10.75
C LEU A 706 -24.84 -17.30 -9.48
N PRO A 707 -25.97 -17.39 -8.73
CA PRO A 707 -26.01 -18.24 -7.57
C PRO A 707 -25.71 -19.69 -7.95
N SER A 708 -24.63 -20.25 -7.40
CA SER A 708 -24.33 -21.67 -7.51
C SER A 708 -25.44 -22.45 -6.79
N ILE A 709 -26.13 -23.34 -7.50
CA ILE A 709 -27.01 -24.32 -6.90
C ILE A 709 -26.14 -25.24 -6.05
N ASP A 710 -26.41 -25.25 -4.76
CA ASP A 710 -25.91 -26.12 -3.68
C ASP A 710 -24.78 -27.11 -3.99
N ASP A 711 -23.77 -27.08 -3.16
CA ASP A 711 -22.64 -28.01 -3.03
C ASP A 711 -23.05 -29.50 -2.70
N SER A 712 -24.27 -29.93 -2.99
CA SER A 712 -24.76 -31.27 -2.68
C SER A 712 -24.93 -32.21 -3.87
N SER A 713 -24.56 -31.84 -5.09
CA SER A 713 -24.49 -32.79 -6.20
C SER A 713 -23.29 -32.55 -7.11
N ASN A 714 -22.38 -33.52 -7.11
CA ASN A 714 -21.31 -33.70 -8.08
C ASN A 714 -21.88 -33.74 -9.51
N CYS A 715 -22.07 -32.59 -10.14
CA CYS A 715 -22.25 -32.44 -11.57
C CYS A 715 -21.23 -31.46 -12.10
N ALA A 716 -20.16 -32.00 -12.69
CA ALA A 716 -19.27 -31.24 -13.53
C ALA A 716 -20.09 -30.51 -14.61
N PRO A 717 -19.78 -29.22 -14.94
CA PRO A 717 -20.50 -28.51 -15.98
C PRO A 717 -20.22 -29.15 -17.34
N PHE A 718 -21.27 -29.66 -17.96
CA PHE A 718 -21.27 -30.29 -19.30
C PHE A 718 -21.22 -29.21 -20.40
N PHE A 719 -20.25 -28.28 -20.36
CA PHE A 719 -20.06 -27.28 -21.40
C PHE A 719 -18.63 -27.23 -21.96
N LEU A 720 -18.01 -28.44 -22.08
CA LEU A 720 -16.70 -28.54 -22.67
C LEU A 720 -16.61 -29.68 -23.66
N GLN A 721 -17.19 -29.48 -24.82
CA GLN A 721 -16.77 -30.15 -26.08
C GLN A 721 -17.59 -29.58 -27.24
N ASN A 722 -17.04 -28.49 -27.84
CA ASN A 722 -16.81 -28.32 -29.27
C ASN A 722 -16.28 -26.91 -29.55
#